data_74bbc64e75a8100a40f8b1af3bf8bad3
#
_entry.id   74bbc64e75a8100a40f8b1af3bf8bad3
#
_cell.length_a   1.000
_cell.length_b   1.000
_cell.length_c   1.000
_cell.angle_alpha   90.00
_cell.angle_beta   90.00
_cell.angle_gamma   90.00
#
_symmetry.space_group_name_H-M   'P 1'
#
loop_
_entity.id
_entity.type
_entity.pdbx_description
1 polymer ?
#
loop_
_entity_poly.entity_id
_entity_poly.type
_entity_poly.pdbx_seq_one_letter_code
_entity_poly.pdbx_strand_id
1 'polypeptide(L)'
;MAEIITDKGAMPEVSREEQEKLESVKKADAAVKSMHDFTSPEVLYNELITSIRKYHPSTDITLIQKAYETAREAHKDQKRKSGEPYIIHPLCVAIILADLELDKETIVAGLLHDAVEDTWMTCEEIEKEFGPEVALLVDGVTKIGQLSYSKDKVEMQAESLRKMFLAMAKDIRVILIKLADRLHNMRTLQYMTPAKQKEKARETMDIYAPIAQRLGISKIKVELDDLSLKYLKPDVYYDLVEKVALRKSVREEFVGNIVKTVKQHMVEANIKAQVDGRVKHFFSIYKKMVNQNKTIDQIYDLFAVRILVDTVKDCYAALGVIHEMYKPIPGRFKDYSAMPKPNMYQSLHTTLIGPNGQPFEIQIRTFEMHKTAEYGIAAHWKYKEASDGKTSSGNREEEKLNWLRQILEWQRDMSDNKEFMSLLKNDLDLFADSVYCFTPQGDVKTLPNGSTPIDFAYSVHSAVGNKMVGARVNGKLVPIEYKIQNGDRIEIITSQNSQGPSRDWLKVVKSTQAKNKINQWFKKELKEDNILKGKEMLIQYSKSKGFKFANYTKPQYLDAVLRKYGFRDWDSVLAAIGHGGLKEGQVFNKLVEAYDKENKKNLTDEQILEAASESQDKKHHIKSKSGIVVRGMHDVAVRFSKCCNPIPGDEIVGYVTRGRGVTIHRTDCVNVMNMSELDRSRLLEAEWQQPETKQDEHYMAEINVYANNRTGLLVDISKIFTERKIDIRNINCRTNKQEKATISVSFNVSCKEELNSLIEKIRQLESVMDVERTTG
;
A
#
# COMPACT_ATOMS: atom_id res chain seq x y z
N MET A 1 -9.85 -3.00 46.77
CA MET A 1 -8.79 -3.43 47.70
C MET A 1 -8.21 -4.74 47.17
N ALA A 2 -7.12 -4.66 46.51
CA ALA A 2 -6.16 -5.76 46.29
C ALA A 2 -4.86 -5.08 45.85
N GLU A 3 -3.95 -5.00 46.78
CA GLU A 3 -2.57 -4.60 46.57
C GLU A 3 -1.89 -5.62 45.65
N ILE A 4 -1.42 -5.21 44.51
CA ILE A 4 -0.55 -6.00 43.64
C ILE A 4 0.88 -5.67 44.07
N ILE A 5 1.49 -6.62 44.69
CA ILE A 5 2.91 -6.70 45.09
C ILE A 5 3.76 -6.49 43.86
N THR A 6 4.50 -5.39 43.84
CA THR A 6 5.56 -5.11 42.86
C THR A 6 6.82 -5.84 43.32
N ASP A 7 7.02 -7.05 42.84
CA ASP A 7 8.31 -7.71 42.94
C ASP A 7 9.25 -7.13 41.89
N LYS A 8 10.08 -6.17 42.29
CA LYS A 8 11.22 -5.66 41.54
C LYS A 8 12.37 -6.69 41.65
N GLY A 9 12.30 -7.74 40.83
CA GLY A 9 13.47 -8.54 40.54
C GLY A 9 14.53 -7.64 39.90
N ALA A 10 15.61 -7.36 40.62
CA ALA A 10 16.73 -6.58 40.12
C ALA A 10 17.28 -7.22 38.85
N MET A 11 17.20 -6.49 37.73
CA MET A 11 17.89 -6.86 36.51
C MET A 11 19.40 -6.85 36.78
N PRO A 12 20.17 -7.82 36.26
CA PRO A 12 21.63 -7.78 36.37
C PRO A 12 22.11 -6.47 35.72
N GLU A 13 22.97 -5.74 36.42
CA GLU A 13 23.61 -4.53 35.91
C GLU A 13 24.34 -4.87 34.62
N VAL A 14 23.99 -4.15 33.57
CA VAL A 14 24.62 -4.28 32.25
C VAL A 14 26.11 -3.95 32.41
N SER A 15 26.98 -4.85 32.00
CA SER A 15 28.40 -4.64 32.07
C SER A 15 28.81 -3.41 31.23
N ARG A 16 29.83 -2.69 31.69
CA ARG A 16 30.34 -1.51 31.03
C ARG A 16 30.74 -1.76 29.56
N GLU A 17 31.22 -2.97 29.25
CA GLU A 17 31.54 -3.45 27.89
C GLU A 17 30.30 -3.59 26.99
N GLU A 18 29.16 -4.00 27.55
CA GLU A 18 27.92 -4.14 26.78
C GLU A 18 27.28 -2.77 26.47
N GLN A 19 27.42 -1.81 27.41
CA GLN A 19 27.01 -0.41 27.17
C GLN A 19 27.89 0.25 26.10
N GLU A 20 29.21 0.03 26.12
CA GLU A 20 30.16 0.51 25.13
C GLU A 20 29.91 -0.11 23.73
N LYS A 21 29.59 -1.43 23.69
CA LYS A 21 29.17 -2.08 22.42
C LYS A 21 27.86 -1.53 21.86
N LEU A 22 26.89 -1.24 22.71
CA LEU A 22 25.62 -0.65 22.30
C LEU A 22 25.78 0.79 21.79
N GLU A 23 26.60 1.59 22.48
CA GLU A 23 26.98 2.92 21.98
C GLU A 23 27.79 2.83 20.68
N SER A 24 28.62 1.81 20.50
CA SER A 24 29.34 1.57 19.25
C SER A 24 28.42 1.19 18.09
N VAL A 25 27.35 0.43 18.35
CA VAL A 25 26.31 0.12 17.34
C VAL A 25 25.49 1.37 16.99
N LYS A 26 25.13 2.20 17.98
CA LYS A 26 24.48 3.51 17.75
C LYS A 26 25.40 4.49 17.04
N LYS A 27 26.68 4.47 17.36
CA LYS A 27 27.73 5.27 16.68
C LYS A 27 28.07 4.72 15.30
N ALA A 28 28.07 3.42 15.06
CA ALA A 28 28.26 2.83 13.74
C ALA A 28 27.08 3.16 12.79
N ASP A 29 25.82 3.09 13.27
CA ASP A 29 24.66 3.55 12.52
C ASP A 29 24.67 5.08 12.27
N ALA A 30 25.32 5.86 13.14
CA ALA A 30 25.52 7.32 12.96
C ALA A 30 26.76 7.62 12.13
N ALA A 31 27.83 6.82 12.22
CA ALA A 31 29.09 7.00 11.49
C ALA A 31 28.95 6.63 10.00
N VAL A 32 28.04 5.74 9.64
CA VAL A 32 27.66 5.49 8.23
C VAL A 32 27.17 6.79 7.53
N LYS A 33 26.79 7.82 8.29
CA LYS A 33 26.47 9.15 7.73
C LYS A 33 27.70 9.98 7.32
N SER A 34 28.89 9.63 7.72
CA SER A 34 30.11 10.45 7.50
C SER A 34 31.19 9.79 6.63
N MET A 35 31.05 8.53 6.22
CA MET A 35 32.04 7.85 5.40
C MET A 35 31.60 7.78 3.93
N HIS A 36 32.37 8.44 3.06
CA HIS A 36 32.33 8.30 1.61
C HIS A 36 33.01 7.00 1.10
N ASP A 37 33.21 6.01 1.97
CA ASP A 37 33.77 4.70 1.59
C ASP A 37 32.66 3.76 1.13
N PHE A 38 32.32 3.82 -0.14
CA PHE A 38 31.49 2.81 -0.79
C PHE A 38 32.37 1.73 -1.41
N THR A 39 31.87 0.49 -1.40
CA THR A 39 32.52 -0.64 -2.05
C THR A 39 32.65 -0.38 -3.55
N SER A 40 33.84 -0.56 -4.13
CA SER A 40 34.03 -0.28 -5.55
C SER A 40 33.15 -1.19 -6.44
N PRO A 41 32.70 -0.71 -7.60
CA PRO A 41 31.92 -1.50 -8.54
C PRO A 41 32.58 -2.82 -8.93
N GLU A 42 33.90 -2.84 -9.04
CA GLU A 42 34.68 -4.03 -9.40
C GLU A 42 34.62 -5.11 -8.31
N VAL A 43 34.65 -4.71 -7.03
CA VAL A 43 34.52 -5.64 -5.89
C VAL A 43 33.12 -6.23 -5.88
N LEU A 44 32.07 -5.40 -6.04
CA LEU A 44 30.68 -5.87 -6.11
C LEU A 44 30.43 -6.79 -7.32
N TYR A 45 31.04 -6.49 -8.48
CA TYR A 45 30.95 -7.36 -9.63
C TYR A 45 31.57 -8.74 -9.35
N ASN A 46 32.75 -8.77 -8.72
CA ASN A 46 33.40 -10.04 -8.33
C ASN A 46 32.56 -10.81 -7.30
N GLU A 47 31.91 -10.11 -6.37
CA GLU A 47 30.97 -10.72 -5.43
C GLU A 47 29.77 -11.33 -6.15
N LEU A 48 29.18 -10.62 -7.11
CA LEU A 48 28.09 -11.13 -7.96
C LEU A 48 28.51 -12.43 -8.66
N ILE A 49 29.65 -12.44 -9.34
CA ILE A 49 30.14 -13.64 -10.06
C ILE A 49 30.41 -14.78 -9.07
N THR A 50 30.99 -14.50 -7.91
CA THR A 50 31.22 -15.50 -6.86
C THR A 50 29.92 -16.08 -6.36
N SER A 51 28.89 -15.27 -6.15
CA SER A 51 27.57 -15.71 -5.70
C SER A 51 26.89 -16.60 -6.75
N ILE A 52 26.97 -16.24 -8.04
CA ILE A 52 26.41 -17.05 -9.15
C ILE A 52 27.12 -18.41 -9.23
N ARG A 53 28.45 -18.44 -9.14
CA ARG A 53 29.24 -19.68 -9.24
C ARG A 53 28.96 -20.67 -8.11
N LYS A 54 28.48 -20.24 -6.95
CA LYS A 54 28.08 -21.13 -5.85
C LYS A 54 26.95 -22.07 -6.23
N TYR A 55 25.97 -21.62 -7.01
CA TYR A 55 24.81 -22.43 -7.39
C TYR A 55 24.80 -22.84 -8.87
N HIS A 56 25.59 -22.15 -9.71
CA HIS A 56 25.74 -22.43 -11.15
C HIS A 56 27.22 -22.39 -11.57
N PRO A 57 28.02 -23.42 -11.24
CA PRO A 57 29.47 -23.42 -11.51
C PRO A 57 29.84 -23.31 -12.98
N SER A 58 28.98 -23.82 -13.88
CA SER A 58 29.20 -23.86 -15.35
C SER A 58 28.51 -22.75 -16.13
N THR A 59 27.90 -21.75 -15.45
CA THR A 59 27.18 -20.67 -16.13
C THR A 59 28.13 -19.84 -17.00
N ASP A 60 27.73 -19.62 -18.24
CA ASP A 60 28.37 -18.63 -19.12
C ASP A 60 28.05 -17.21 -18.60
N ILE A 61 29.07 -16.53 -18.11
CA ILE A 61 28.98 -15.19 -17.53
C ILE A 61 29.09 -14.08 -18.58
N THR A 62 29.28 -14.40 -19.86
CA THR A 62 29.53 -13.42 -20.94
C THR A 62 28.38 -12.42 -21.05
N LEU A 63 27.12 -12.90 -20.95
CA LEU A 63 25.93 -12.06 -21.02
C LEU A 63 25.84 -11.14 -19.81
N ILE A 64 26.19 -11.62 -18.60
CA ILE A 64 26.19 -10.86 -17.35
C ILE A 64 27.26 -9.78 -17.38
N GLN A 65 28.46 -10.12 -17.92
CA GLN A 65 29.53 -9.16 -18.08
C GLN A 65 29.11 -8.05 -19.05
N LYS A 66 28.54 -8.42 -20.21
CA LYS A 66 28.02 -7.46 -21.19
C LYS A 66 27.00 -6.54 -20.57
N ALA A 67 26.04 -7.08 -19.79
CA ALA A 67 25.01 -6.28 -19.10
C ALA A 67 25.61 -5.30 -18.07
N TYR A 68 26.61 -5.74 -17.31
CA TYR A 68 27.32 -4.87 -16.38
C TYR A 68 28.05 -3.73 -17.10
N GLU A 69 28.78 -4.03 -18.20
CA GLU A 69 29.48 -3.01 -18.98
C GLU A 69 28.51 -2.00 -19.60
N THR A 70 27.39 -2.49 -20.15
CA THR A 70 26.33 -1.66 -20.73
C THR A 70 25.68 -0.77 -19.66
N ALA A 71 25.29 -1.34 -18.51
CA ALA A 71 24.70 -0.56 -17.41
C ALA A 71 25.68 0.48 -16.84
N ARG A 72 26.98 0.13 -16.75
CA ARG A 72 28.02 1.04 -16.28
C ARG A 72 28.19 2.24 -17.21
N GLU A 73 28.20 2.01 -18.53
CA GLU A 73 28.31 3.10 -19.51
C GLU A 73 27.04 3.96 -19.53
N ALA A 74 25.84 3.33 -19.49
CA ALA A 74 24.56 4.04 -19.48
C ALA A 74 24.40 4.98 -18.26
N HIS A 75 24.93 4.58 -17.09
CA HIS A 75 24.82 5.35 -15.84
C HIS A 75 26.11 6.10 -15.47
N LYS A 76 27.06 6.27 -16.40
CA LYS A 76 28.42 6.76 -16.15
C LYS A 76 28.49 8.11 -15.40
N ASP A 77 27.61 9.05 -15.76
CA ASP A 77 27.60 10.40 -15.21
C ASP A 77 26.59 10.56 -14.04
N GLN A 78 25.91 9.47 -13.67
CA GLN A 78 24.89 9.51 -12.64
C GLN A 78 25.44 9.12 -11.28
N LYS A 79 24.97 9.84 -10.24
CA LYS A 79 25.27 9.56 -8.83
C LYS A 79 24.01 9.43 -8.03
N ARG A 80 24.03 8.53 -7.06
CA ARG A 80 22.96 8.42 -6.06
C ARG A 80 22.99 9.55 -5.05
N LYS A 81 21.95 9.70 -4.23
CA LYS A 81 21.91 10.69 -3.14
C LYS A 81 22.96 10.47 -2.05
N SER A 82 23.48 9.26 -1.94
CA SER A 82 24.64 8.91 -1.12
C SER A 82 25.97 9.49 -1.63
N GLY A 83 26.01 9.94 -2.91
CA GLY A 83 27.22 10.40 -3.60
C GLY A 83 27.95 9.30 -4.36
N GLU A 84 27.57 8.02 -4.20
CA GLU A 84 28.15 6.87 -4.89
C GLU A 84 27.77 6.83 -6.38
N PRO A 85 28.60 6.20 -7.26
CA PRO A 85 28.25 5.93 -8.65
C PRO A 85 26.93 5.14 -8.75
N TYR A 86 26.05 5.50 -9.69
CA TYR A 86 24.73 4.87 -9.82
C TYR A 86 24.80 3.37 -10.05
N ILE A 87 25.81 2.87 -10.78
CA ILE A 87 26.00 1.45 -11.11
C ILE A 87 26.04 0.52 -9.87
N ILE A 88 26.40 1.05 -8.70
CA ILE A 88 26.39 0.27 -7.45
C ILE A 88 24.99 -0.26 -7.13
N HIS A 89 23.93 0.51 -7.45
CA HIS A 89 22.57 0.06 -7.23
C HIS A 89 22.18 -1.16 -8.06
N PRO A 90 22.27 -1.16 -9.39
CA PRO A 90 22.01 -2.35 -10.20
C PRO A 90 22.86 -3.56 -9.80
N LEU A 91 24.13 -3.35 -9.44
CA LEU A 91 24.99 -4.43 -8.96
C LEU A 91 24.46 -5.04 -7.66
N CYS A 92 24.09 -4.22 -6.68
CA CYS A 92 23.52 -4.71 -5.43
C CYS A 92 22.17 -5.42 -5.64
N VAL A 93 21.34 -4.94 -6.56
CA VAL A 93 20.10 -5.61 -6.96
C VAL A 93 20.41 -6.98 -7.57
N ALA A 94 21.37 -7.06 -8.49
CA ALA A 94 21.80 -8.32 -9.10
C ALA A 94 22.39 -9.31 -8.08
N ILE A 95 23.14 -8.83 -7.07
CA ILE A 95 23.64 -9.67 -5.97
C ILE A 95 22.48 -10.24 -5.15
N ILE A 96 21.46 -9.43 -4.83
CA ILE A 96 20.27 -9.89 -4.11
C ILE A 96 19.54 -10.98 -4.91
N LEU A 97 19.43 -10.82 -6.24
CA LEU A 97 18.83 -11.81 -7.13
C LEU A 97 19.67 -13.09 -7.22
N ALA A 98 21.00 -12.96 -7.28
CA ALA A 98 21.91 -14.11 -7.24
C ALA A 98 21.85 -14.85 -5.90
N ASP A 99 21.66 -14.12 -4.79
CA ASP A 99 21.44 -14.69 -3.47
C ASP A 99 20.09 -15.44 -3.34
N LEU A 100 19.15 -15.20 -4.24
CA LEU A 100 17.91 -15.96 -4.40
C LEU A 100 18.06 -17.14 -5.38
N GLU A 101 19.26 -17.38 -5.89
CA GLU A 101 19.61 -18.44 -6.85
C GLU A 101 18.77 -18.39 -8.16
N LEU A 102 18.51 -17.18 -8.68
CA LEU A 102 17.72 -16.97 -9.90
C LEU A 102 18.55 -17.16 -11.18
N ASP A 103 17.86 -17.31 -12.31
CA ASP A 103 18.44 -17.50 -13.64
C ASP A 103 19.25 -16.29 -14.12
N LYS A 104 20.10 -16.51 -15.14
CA LYS A 104 20.97 -15.47 -15.69
C LYS A 104 20.19 -14.32 -16.33
N GLU A 105 19.05 -14.61 -16.97
CA GLU A 105 18.18 -13.62 -17.62
C GLU A 105 17.60 -12.66 -16.59
N THR A 106 17.19 -13.17 -15.43
CA THR A 106 16.71 -12.35 -14.30
C THR A 106 17.82 -11.48 -13.71
N ILE A 107 19.03 -12.00 -13.58
CA ILE A 107 20.19 -11.24 -13.09
C ILE A 107 20.57 -10.13 -14.08
N VAL A 108 20.59 -10.43 -15.38
CA VAL A 108 20.84 -9.46 -16.47
C VAL A 108 19.76 -8.37 -16.45
N ALA A 109 18.48 -8.76 -16.33
CA ALA A 109 17.38 -7.79 -16.20
C ALA A 109 17.52 -6.95 -14.93
N GLY A 110 18.02 -7.51 -13.83
CA GLY A 110 18.33 -6.78 -12.59
C GLY A 110 19.46 -5.75 -12.76
N LEU A 111 20.47 -6.04 -13.59
CA LEU A 111 21.53 -5.09 -13.94
C LEU A 111 21.02 -3.94 -14.83
N LEU A 112 20.02 -4.19 -15.68
CA LEU A 112 19.50 -3.26 -16.67
C LEU A 112 18.17 -2.61 -16.28
N HIS A 113 17.62 -2.89 -15.09
CA HIS A 113 16.23 -2.56 -14.74
C HIS A 113 15.92 -1.05 -14.76
N ASP A 114 16.88 -0.20 -14.41
CA ASP A 114 16.76 1.26 -14.44
C ASP A 114 17.27 1.88 -15.75
N ALA A 115 17.89 1.10 -16.64
CA ALA A 115 18.52 1.64 -17.85
C ALA A 115 17.51 2.30 -18.80
N VAL A 116 16.30 1.74 -18.93
CA VAL A 116 15.23 2.31 -19.78
C VAL A 116 14.53 3.51 -19.11
N GLU A 117 14.48 3.54 -17.75
CA GLU A 117 13.79 4.62 -17.03
C GLU A 117 14.68 5.86 -16.89
N ASP A 118 15.97 5.67 -16.59
CA ASP A 118 16.88 6.72 -16.17
C ASP A 118 17.98 7.06 -17.19
N THR A 119 18.04 6.36 -18.35
CA THR A 119 19.07 6.60 -19.36
C THR A 119 18.49 6.71 -20.79
N TRP A 120 19.37 6.76 -21.77
CA TRP A 120 19.04 6.82 -23.20
C TRP A 120 18.59 5.48 -23.80
N MET A 121 18.77 4.35 -23.10
CA MET A 121 18.46 3.01 -23.63
C MET A 121 16.97 2.79 -23.83
N THR A 122 16.63 2.12 -24.94
CA THR A 122 15.26 1.71 -25.27
C THR A 122 15.04 0.21 -25.05
N CYS A 123 13.79 -0.21 -24.89
CA CYS A 123 13.46 -1.64 -24.79
C CYS A 123 13.85 -2.42 -26.06
N GLU A 124 13.76 -1.79 -27.23
CA GLU A 124 14.14 -2.41 -28.51
C GLU A 124 15.67 -2.68 -28.60
N GLU A 125 16.48 -1.77 -28.05
CA GLU A 125 17.94 -1.99 -27.96
C GLU A 125 18.26 -3.12 -26.99
N ILE A 126 17.58 -3.19 -25.85
CA ILE A 126 17.76 -4.31 -24.91
C ILE A 126 17.33 -5.63 -25.54
N GLU A 127 16.22 -5.67 -26.28
CA GLU A 127 15.77 -6.87 -26.99
C GLU A 127 16.81 -7.35 -28.01
N LYS A 128 17.37 -6.42 -28.78
CA LYS A 128 18.39 -6.73 -29.79
C LYS A 128 19.69 -7.25 -29.17
N GLU A 129 20.11 -6.71 -28.02
CA GLU A 129 21.41 -7.01 -27.43
C GLU A 129 21.39 -8.16 -26.42
N PHE A 130 20.28 -8.33 -25.69
CA PHE A 130 20.15 -9.27 -24.57
C PHE A 130 19.01 -10.28 -24.75
N GLY A 131 18.23 -10.14 -25.83
CA GLY A 131 17.14 -11.03 -26.17
C GLY A 131 15.77 -10.61 -25.63
N PRO A 132 14.68 -11.22 -26.17
CA PRO A 132 13.30 -10.82 -25.88
C PRO A 132 12.89 -11.09 -24.43
N GLU A 133 13.47 -12.08 -23.79
CA GLU A 133 13.16 -12.45 -22.41
C GLU A 133 13.64 -11.37 -21.42
N VAL A 134 14.88 -10.91 -21.57
CA VAL A 134 15.43 -9.82 -20.76
C VAL A 134 14.65 -8.51 -21.00
N ALA A 135 14.34 -8.19 -22.26
CA ALA A 135 13.56 -7.01 -22.62
C ALA A 135 12.16 -7.04 -22.00
N LEU A 136 11.49 -8.19 -22.00
CA LEU A 136 10.18 -8.37 -21.35
C LEU A 136 10.24 -8.09 -19.85
N LEU A 137 11.28 -8.59 -19.17
CA LEU A 137 11.48 -8.39 -17.73
C LEU A 137 11.74 -6.91 -17.41
N VAL A 138 12.64 -6.26 -18.16
CA VAL A 138 12.96 -4.84 -17.98
C VAL A 138 11.74 -3.95 -18.25
N ASP A 139 11.03 -4.17 -19.36
CA ASP A 139 9.78 -3.45 -19.70
C ASP A 139 8.73 -3.60 -18.58
N GLY A 140 8.61 -4.82 -18.03
CA GLY A 140 7.71 -5.09 -16.90
C GLY A 140 8.05 -4.27 -15.66
N VAL A 141 9.33 -4.14 -15.30
CA VAL A 141 9.79 -3.36 -14.14
C VAL A 141 9.62 -1.87 -14.38
N THR A 142 9.99 -1.37 -15.57
CA THR A 142 9.89 0.06 -15.96
C THR A 142 8.45 0.56 -15.98
N LYS A 143 7.50 -0.22 -16.53
CA LYS A 143 6.07 0.15 -16.55
C LYS A 143 5.45 0.29 -15.16
N ILE A 144 6.03 -0.34 -14.15
CA ILE A 144 5.64 -0.16 -12.74
C ILE A 144 6.10 1.21 -12.22
N GLY A 145 7.25 1.72 -12.68
CA GLY A 145 7.84 3.01 -12.29
C GLY A 145 7.10 4.22 -12.88
N GLN A 146 6.64 4.12 -14.14
CA GLN A 146 6.02 5.23 -14.86
C GLN A 146 4.59 5.52 -14.37
N LEU A 147 4.46 6.51 -13.50
CA LEU A 147 3.18 6.94 -12.93
C LEU A 147 2.64 8.19 -13.64
N SER A 148 1.41 8.07 -14.17
CA SER A 148 0.65 9.21 -14.65
C SER A 148 0.32 10.18 -13.51
N TYR A 149 0.45 11.47 -13.76
CA TYR A 149 0.11 12.56 -12.83
C TYR A 149 -1.38 12.55 -12.46
N SER A 150 -1.76 11.75 -11.47
CA SER A 150 -3.05 11.87 -10.78
C SER A 150 -2.85 12.60 -9.45
N LYS A 151 -3.78 13.49 -9.10
CA LYS A 151 -3.67 14.35 -7.90
C LYS A 151 -4.02 13.62 -6.59
N ASP A 152 -4.60 12.44 -6.66
CA ASP A 152 -4.95 11.62 -5.48
C ASP A 152 -3.90 10.52 -5.28
N LYS A 153 -3.17 10.57 -4.15
CA LYS A 153 -2.14 9.57 -3.81
C LYS A 153 -2.66 8.14 -3.79
N VAL A 154 -3.93 7.94 -3.43
CA VAL A 154 -4.57 6.61 -3.38
C VAL A 154 -4.82 6.08 -4.80
N GLU A 155 -5.26 6.94 -5.73
CA GLU A 155 -5.44 6.56 -7.13
C GLU A 155 -4.12 6.18 -7.79
N MET A 156 -3.05 6.94 -7.53
CA MET A 156 -1.71 6.64 -8.03
C MET A 156 -1.20 5.29 -7.54
N GLN A 157 -1.32 5.01 -6.23
CA GLN A 157 -0.90 3.73 -5.66
C GLN A 157 -1.69 2.55 -6.23
N ALA A 158 -3.01 2.71 -6.39
CA ALA A 158 -3.85 1.67 -6.97
C ALA A 158 -3.49 1.37 -8.43
N GLU A 159 -3.22 2.40 -9.23
CA GLU A 159 -2.82 2.24 -10.63
C GLU A 159 -1.46 1.58 -10.77
N SER A 160 -0.48 1.96 -9.93
CA SER A 160 0.83 1.29 -9.85
C SER A 160 0.70 -0.19 -9.54
N LEU A 161 -0.11 -0.52 -8.53
CA LEU A 161 -0.33 -1.91 -8.14
C LEU A 161 -1.02 -2.71 -9.23
N ARG A 162 -1.99 -2.10 -9.93
CA ARG A 162 -2.65 -2.75 -11.07
C ARG A 162 -1.64 -3.08 -12.18
N LYS A 163 -0.77 -2.13 -12.55
CA LYS A 163 0.29 -2.36 -13.54
C LYS A 163 1.26 -3.44 -13.07
N MET A 164 1.62 -3.42 -11.80
CA MET A 164 2.51 -4.43 -11.19
C MET A 164 1.90 -5.83 -11.28
N PHE A 165 0.64 -6.02 -10.92
CA PHE A 165 -0.02 -7.32 -11.02
C PHE A 165 -0.19 -7.79 -12.47
N LEU A 166 -0.43 -6.88 -13.41
CA LEU A 166 -0.46 -7.22 -14.85
C LEU A 166 0.92 -7.68 -15.36
N ALA A 167 1.98 -7.02 -14.92
CA ALA A 167 3.35 -7.42 -15.27
C ALA A 167 3.72 -8.78 -14.64
N MET A 168 3.38 -8.99 -13.35
CA MET A 168 3.55 -10.28 -12.65
C MET A 168 2.80 -11.43 -13.33
N ALA A 169 1.65 -11.16 -13.93
CA ALA A 169 0.86 -12.17 -14.63
C ALA A 169 1.49 -12.61 -15.95
N LYS A 170 2.32 -11.75 -16.54
CA LYS A 170 3.11 -12.11 -17.72
C LYS A 170 4.34 -12.91 -17.32
N ASP A 171 5.08 -12.44 -16.33
CA ASP A 171 6.23 -13.11 -15.75
C ASP A 171 6.43 -12.72 -14.28
N ILE A 172 6.45 -13.71 -13.39
CA ILE A 172 6.58 -13.51 -11.95
C ILE A 172 7.95 -12.93 -11.57
N ARG A 173 8.99 -13.11 -12.41
CA ARG A 173 10.33 -12.60 -12.15
C ARG A 173 10.39 -11.07 -12.08
N VAL A 174 9.45 -10.39 -12.73
CA VAL A 174 9.31 -8.93 -12.65
C VAL A 174 9.15 -8.46 -11.19
N ILE A 175 8.35 -9.15 -10.39
CA ILE A 175 8.20 -8.77 -8.98
C ILE A 175 9.41 -9.15 -8.14
N LEU A 176 10.14 -10.23 -8.50
CA LEU A 176 11.37 -10.60 -7.80
C LEU A 176 12.43 -9.50 -7.96
N ILE A 177 12.61 -9.00 -9.21
CA ILE A 177 13.48 -7.85 -9.48
C ILE A 177 13.03 -6.62 -8.70
N LYS A 178 11.72 -6.32 -8.69
CA LYS A 178 11.18 -5.16 -7.97
C LYS A 178 11.30 -5.27 -6.45
N LEU A 179 11.23 -6.48 -5.88
CA LEU A 179 11.49 -6.72 -4.46
C LEU A 179 12.97 -6.55 -4.12
N ALA A 180 13.88 -6.99 -4.98
CA ALA A 180 15.33 -6.78 -4.82
C ALA A 180 15.70 -5.29 -4.92
N ASP A 181 15.14 -4.56 -5.90
CA ASP A 181 15.25 -3.10 -6.01
C ASP A 181 14.75 -2.41 -4.73
N ARG A 182 13.54 -2.75 -4.28
CA ARG A 182 12.96 -2.18 -3.06
C ARG A 182 13.82 -2.46 -1.83
N LEU A 183 14.37 -3.65 -1.71
CA LEU A 183 15.22 -4.01 -0.59
C LEU A 183 16.51 -3.17 -0.57
N HIS A 184 17.18 -3.02 -1.71
CA HIS A 184 18.37 -2.17 -1.79
C HIS A 184 18.04 -0.69 -1.50
N ASN A 185 16.92 -0.19 -2.03
CA ASN A 185 16.45 1.16 -1.73
C ASN A 185 16.13 1.37 -0.24
N MET A 186 15.61 0.35 0.46
CA MET A 186 15.39 0.40 1.91
C MET A 186 16.70 0.36 2.70
N ARG A 187 17.70 -0.38 2.26
CA ARG A 187 19.06 -0.40 2.88
C ARG A 187 19.75 0.96 2.80
N THR A 188 19.50 1.72 1.72
CA THR A 188 20.09 3.06 1.49
C THR A 188 19.17 4.22 1.86
N LEU A 189 18.05 3.96 2.54
CA LEU A 189 16.99 4.95 2.81
C LEU A 189 17.44 6.08 3.74
N GLN A 190 18.52 5.90 4.50
CA GLN A 190 19.11 6.88 5.39
C GLN A 190 19.53 8.18 4.69
N TYR A 191 19.85 8.14 3.40
CA TYR A 191 20.24 9.29 2.61
C TYR A 191 19.04 10.14 2.09
N MET A 192 17.81 9.70 2.38
CA MET A 192 16.59 10.42 2.04
C MET A 192 16.16 11.35 3.18
N THR A 193 15.29 12.33 2.85
CA THR A 193 14.68 13.20 3.88
C THR A 193 13.75 12.39 4.81
N PRO A 194 13.59 12.76 6.10
CA PRO A 194 12.76 12.03 7.05
C PRO A 194 11.32 11.80 6.59
N ALA A 195 10.74 12.76 5.85
CA ALA A 195 9.40 12.63 5.29
C ALA A 195 9.33 11.49 4.23
N LYS A 196 10.33 11.44 3.33
CA LYS A 196 10.44 10.38 2.32
C LYS A 196 10.79 9.02 2.92
N GLN A 197 11.63 9.00 3.98
CA GLN A 197 11.91 7.77 4.72
C GLN A 197 10.63 7.13 5.25
N LYS A 198 9.77 7.91 5.94
CA LYS A 198 8.49 7.42 6.47
C LYS A 198 7.52 7.02 5.38
N GLU A 199 7.46 7.76 4.26
CA GLU A 199 6.60 7.44 3.12
C GLU A 199 6.99 6.10 2.49
N LYS A 200 8.28 5.92 2.17
CA LYS A 200 8.80 4.69 1.54
C LYS A 200 8.76 3.48 2.47
N ALA A 201 9.03 3.66 3.76
CA ALA A 201 8.91 2.61 4.75
C ALA A 201 7.44 2.14 4.91
N ARG A 202 6.47 3.06 4.90
CA ARG A 202 5.05 2.72 4.95
C ARG A 202 4.59 1.97 3.71
N GLU A 203 4.96 2.46 2.51
CA GLU A 203 4.69 1.78 1.25
C GLU A 203 5.27 0.36 1.25
N THR A 204 6.48 0.18 1.75
CA THR A 204 7.15 -1.12 1.85
C THR A 204 6.42 -2.06 2.82
N MET A 205 6.03 -1.58 3.99
CA MET A 205 5.30 -2.37 5.00
C MET A 205 3.88 -2.74 4.55
N ASP A 206 3.18 -1.83 3.86
CA ASP A 206 1.78 -2.02 3.45
C ASP A 206 1.65 -2.87 2.18
N ILE A 207 2.67 -2.92 1.31
CA ILE A 207 2.58 -3.50 -0.04
C ILE A 207 3.66 -4.56 -0.28
N TYR A 208 4.94 -4.18 -0.27
CA TYR A 208 6.02 -5.06 -0.73
C TYR A 208 6.32 -6.22 0.25
N ALA A 209 6.36 -5.95 1.54
CA ALA A 209 6.60 -7.00 2.54
C ALA A 209 5.45 -8.05 2.58
N PRO A 210 4.15 -7.69 2.50
CA PRO A 210 3.06 -8.63 2.32
C PRO A 210 3.16 -9.45 1.02
N ILE A 211 3.55 -8.85 -0.10
CA ILE A 211 3.75 -9.58 -1.36
C ILE A 211 4.90 -10.58 -1.22
N ALA A 212 6.05 -10.18 -0.66
CA ALA A 212 7.16 -11.08 -0.38
C ALA A 212 6.75 -12.24 0.53
N GLN A 213 5.91 -11.98 1.54
CA GLN A 213 5.33 -13.01 2.41
C GLN A 213 4.42 -13.97 1.63
N ARG A 214 3.59 -13.47 0.71
CA ARG A 214 2.69 -14.29 -0.11
C ARG A 214 3.46 -15.19 -1.05
N LEU A 215 4.54 -14.69 -1.62
CA LEU A 215 5.44 -15.45 -2.49
C LEU A 215 6.38 -16.39 -1.72
N GLY A 216 6.34 -16.34 -0.37
CA GLY A 216 7.16 -17.20 0.50
C GLY A 216 8.62 -16.77 0.61
N ILE A 217 9.02 -15.60 0.08
CA ILE A 217 10.40 -15.11 0.08
C ILE A 217 10.74 -14.51 1.45
N SER A 218 10.94 -15.40 2.44
CA SER A 218 11.14 -14.98 3.83
C SER A 218 12.41 -14.15 4.02
N LYS A 219 13.47 -14.43 3.27
CA LYS A 219 14.76 -13.70 3.32
C LYS A 219 14.57 -12.21 3.05
N ILE A 220 13.88 -11.86 1.98
CA ILE A 220 13.58 -10.44 1.64
C ILE A 220 12.54 -9.85 2.58
N LYS A 221 11.44 -10.58 2.82
CA LYS A 221 10.32 -10.12 3.64
C LYS A 221 10.75 -9.65 5.02
N VAL A 222 11.58 -10.41 5.68
CA VAL A 222 12.02 -10.15 7.05
C VAL A 222 12.85 -8.88 7.12
N GLU A 223 13.78 -8.70 6.20
CA GLU A 223 14.62 -7.50 6.15
C GLU A 223 13.81 -6.25 5.79
N LEU A 224 12.86 -6.36 4.86
CA LEU A 224 11.93 -5.26 4.55
C LEU A 224 11.10 -4.84 5.76
N ASP A 225 10.62 -5.81 6.54
CA ASP A 225 9.86 -5.55 7.77
C ASP A 225 10.70 -4.85 8.83
N ASP A 226 11.91 -5.35 9.10
CA ASP A 226 12.81 -4.80 10.12
C ASP A 226 13.28 -3.38 9.75
N LEU A 227 13.65 -3.14 8.48
CA LEU A 227 13.99 -1.81 7.97
C LEU A 227 12.79 -0.87 8.00
N SER A 228 11.58 -1.35 7.66
CA SER A 228 10.38 -0.53 7.76
C SER A 228 10.06 -0.14 9.20
N LEU A 229 10.22 -1.05 10.16
CA LEU A 229 10.05 -0.75 11.58
C LEU A 229 11.06 0.31 12.05
N LYS A 230 12.35 0.19 11.63
CA LYS A 230 13.42 1.13 11.96
C LYS A 230 13.05 2.59 11.58
N TYR A 231 12.46 2.80 10.39
CA TYR A 231 12.12 4.16 9.92
C TYR A 231 10.73 4.63 10.35
N LEU A 232 9.78 3.74 10.60
CA LEU A 232 8.43 4.11 11.05
C LEU A 232 8.35 4.34 12.56
N LYS A 233 9.05 3.53 13.35
CA LYS A 233 9.05 3.56 14.82
C LYS A 233 10.48 3.35 15.35
N PRO A 234 11.38 4.32 15.15
CA PRO A 234 12.79 4.19 15.53
C PRO A 234 12.99 3.90 17.03
N ASP A 235 12.24 4.59 17.89
CA ASP A 235 12.36 4.38 19.34
C ASP A 235 12.07 2.92 19.73
N VAL A 236 11.02 2.33 19.16
CA VAL A 236 10.65 0.92 19.40
C VAL A 236 11.69 -0.04 18.82
N TYR A 237 12.21 0.27 17.64
CA TYR A 237 13.22 -0.56 16.98
C TYR A 237 14.50 -0.63 17.80
N TYR A 238 15.04 0.52 18.23
CA TYR A 238 16.28 0.57 19.00
C TYR A 238 16.11 0.01 20.42
N ASP A 239 14.96 0.22 21.06
CA ASP A 239 14.61 -0.43 22.35
C ASP A 239 14.61 -1.97 22.23
N LEU A 240 14.07 -2.51 21.12
CA LEU A 240 14.10 -3.93 20.84
C LEU A 240 15.51 -4.44 20.56
N VAL A 241 16.32 -3.72 19.79
CA VAL A 241 17.73 -4.05 19.51
C VAL A 241 18.49 -4.16 20.83
N GLU A 242 18.33 -3.17 21.71
CA GLU A 242 18.96 -3.14 23.04
C GLU A 242 18.53 -4.31 23.90
N LYS A 243 17.22 -4.52 24.05
CA LYS A 243 16.68 -5.60 24.87
C LYS A 243 17.05 -6.99 24.37
N VAL A 244 17.14 -7.18 23.04
CA VAL A 244 17.59 -8.46 22.45
C VAL A 244 19.10 -8.64 22.64
N ALA A 245 19.88 -7.58 22.45
CA ALA A 245 21.35 -7.62 22.64
C ALA A 245 21.74 -7.96 24.09
N LEU A 246 21.08 -7.35 25.09
CA LEU A 246 21.27 -7.64 26.50
C LEU A 246 20.97 -9.10 26.88
N ARG A 247 20.02 -9.72 26.18
CA ARG A 247 19.66 -11.11 26.42
C ARG A 247 20.45 -12.10 25.57
N LYS A 248 21.21 -11.60 24.60
CA LYS A 248 21.91 -12.43 23.61
C LYS A 248 23.01 -13.26 24.28
N SER A 249 23.87 -12.64 25.12
CA SER A 249 25.01 -13.32 25.78
C SER A 249 24.54 -14.48 26.66
N VAL A 250 23.55 -14.23 27.53
CA VAL A 250 23.03 -15.25 28.46
C VAL A 250 22.31 -16.39 27.72
N ARG A 251 21.61 -16.06 26.63
CA ARG A 251 20.85 -17.07 25.89
C ARG A 251 21.63 -17.74 24.77
N GLU A 252 22.70 -17.15 24.27
CA GLU A 252 23.62 -17.82 23.32
C GLU A 252 24.29 -19.03 23.98
N GLU A 253 24.70 -18.91 25.23
CA GLU A 253 25.23 -20.06 26.00
C GLU A 253 24.15 -21.13 26.16
N PHE A 254 22.93 -20.76 26.58
CA PHE A 254 21.81 -21.67 26.72
C PHE A 254 21.48 -22.38 25.39
N VAL A 255 21.31 -21.63 24.28
CA VAL A 255 21.02 -22.21 22.98
C VAL A 255 22.20 -23.03 22.46
N GLY A 256 23.42 -22.58 22.67
CA GLY A 256 24.64 -23.32 22.31
C GLY A 256 24.72 -24.70 23.00
N ASN A 257 24.39 -24.76 24.29
CA ASN A 257 24.33 -26.00 25.04
C ASN A 257 23.22 -26.91 24.47
N ILE A 258 22.02 -26.40 24.22
CA ILE A 258 20.94 -27.19 23.59
C ILE A 258 21.34 -27.69 22.19
N VAL A 259 21.91 -26.84 21.35
CA VAL A 259 22.39 -27.24 20.02
C VAL A 259 23.40 -28.37 20.10
N LYS A 260 24.37 -28.27 21.03
CA LYS A 260 25.39 -29.31 21.26
C LYS A 260 24.77 -30.63 21.70
N THR A 261 23.86 -30.58 22.67
CA THR A 261 23.16 -31.77 23.20
C THR A 261 22.29 -32.41 22.14
N VAL A 262 21.50 -31.62 21.42
CA VAL A 262 20.65 -32.11 20.32
C VAL A 262 21.49 -32.73 19.20
N LYS A 263 22.60 -32.12 18.81
CA LYS A 263 23.52 -32.71 17.79
C LYS A 263 24.00 -34.10 18.24
N GLN A 264 24.40 -34.25 19.49
CA GLN A 264 24.87 -35.54 20.01
C GLN A 264 23.77 -36.60 19.91
N HIS A 265 22.54 -36.33 20.38
CA HIS A 265 21.44 -37.32 20.37
C HIS A 265 20.97 -37.62 18.94
N MET A 266 21.05 -36.66 17.98
CA MET A 266 20.80 -36.98 16.57
C MET A 266 21.79 -37.97 16.00
N VAL A 267 23.08 -37.85 16.38
CA VAL A 267 24.11 -38.79 15.95
C VAL A 267 23.88 -40.18 16.60
N GLU A 268 23.56 -40.23 17.90
CA GLU A 268 23.23 -41.45 18.63
C GLU A 268 22.01 -42.19 18.04
N ALA A 269 21.01 -41.42 17.56
CA ALA A 269 19.84 -41.95 16.87
C ALA A 269 20.08 -42.25 15.38
N ASN A 270 21.31 -42.10 14.88
CA ASN A 270 21.71 -42.31 13.49
C ASN A 270 20.92 -41.44 12.51
N ILE A 271 20.55 -40.22 12.92
CA ILE A 271 19.85 -39.21 12.09
C ILE A 271 20.88 -38.18 11.60
N LYS A 272 21.06 -38.07 10.28
CA LYS A 272 21.86 -37.00 9.69
C LYS A 272 21.12 -35.67 9.82
N ALA A 273 21.58 -34.78 10.68
CA ALA A 273 20.96 -33.52 10.97
C ALA A 273 21.95 -32.38 11.08
N GLN A 274 21.64 -31.25 10.49
CA GLN A 274 22.27 -29.96 10.78
C GLN A 274 21.43 -29.24 11.83
N VAL A 275 22.05 -28.82 12.93
CA VAL A 275 21.35 -28.17 14.05
C VAL A 275 21.97 -26.81 14.28
N ASP A 276 21.16 -25.75 14.18
CA ASP A 276 21.58 -24.35 14.29
C ASP A 276 20.68 -23.57 15.25
N GLY A 277 21.28 -22.62 15.99
CA GLY A 277 20.50 -21.62 16.71
C GLY A 277 19.96 -20.52 15.79
N ARG A 278 18.76 -20.03 16.07
CA ARG A 278 18.12 -18.95 15.32
C ARG A 278 17.60 -17.86 16.25
N VAL A 279 17.91 -16.61 15.95
CA VAL A 279 17.33 -15.44 16.59
C VAL A 279 16.11 -14.97 15.78
N LYS A 280 15.04 -14.60 16.47
CA LYS A 280 13.83 -14.08 15.84
C LYS A 280 14.01 -12.61 15.45
N HIS A 281 13.47 -12.22 14.30
CA HIS A 281 13.55 -10.87 13.75
C HIS A 281 12.74 -9.85 14.56
N PHE A 282 13.21 -8.60 14.60
CA PHE A 282 12.68 -7.52 15.44
C PHE A 282 11.20 -7.23 15.18
N PHE A 283 10.81 -7.10 13.90
CA PHE A 283 9.40 -6.87 13.57
C PHE A 283 8.49 -8.03 14.01
N SER A 284 8.96 -9.27 13.91
CA SER A 284 8.19 -10.44 14.37
C SER A 284 8.01 -10.45 15.89
N ILE A 285 9.01 -9.96 16.64
CA ILE A 285 8.92 -9.76 18.09
C ILE A 285 7.91 -8.65 18.38
N TYR A 286 8.07 -7.49 17.75
CA TYR A 286 7.17 -6.35 17.88
C TYR A 286 5.70 -6.73 17.61
N LYS A 287 5.43 -7.44 16.50
CA LYS A 287 4.09 -7.89 16.14
C LYS A 287 3.47 -8.80 17.22
N LYS A 288 4.26 -9.70 17.81
CA LYS A 288 3.78 -10.54 18.91
C LYS A 288 3.49 -9.73 20.17
N MET A 289 4.36 -8.78 20.52
CA MET A 289 4.14 -7.89 21.67
C MET A 289 2.81 -7.12 21.54
N VAL A 290 2.58 -6.51 20.37
CA VAL A 290 1.38 -5.71 20.13
C VAL A 290 0.12 -6.57 20.02
N ASN A 291 0.14 -7.64 19.21
CA ASN A 291 -1.07 -8.44 18.94
C ASN A 291 -1.50 -9.31 20.12
N GLN A 292 -0.55 -9.74 20.97
CA GLN A 292 -0.81 -10.63 22.11
C GLN A 292 -0.71 -9.90 23.46
N ASN A 293 -0.47 -8.59 23.44
CA ASN A 293 -0.23 -7.76 24.63
C ASN A 293 0.81 -8.38 25.61
N LYS A 294 1.95 -8.83 25.06
CA LYS A 294 3.01 -9.51 25.79
C LYS A 294 4.24 -8.64 25.92
N THR A 295 4.93 -8.77 27.04
CA THR A 295 6.29 -8.24 27.19
C THR A 295 7.30 -9.14 26.47
N ILE A 296 8.51 -8.63 26.22
CA ILE A 296 9.58 -9.41 25.56
C ILE A 296 9.93 -10.67 26.34
N ASP A 297 9.81 -10.66 27.68
CA ASP A 297 10.11 -11.80 28.57
C ASP A 297 9.07 -12.93 28.45
N GLN A 298 7.86 -12.60 28.00
CA GLN A 298 6.79 -13.57 27.74
C GLN A 298 6.83 -14.17 26.33
N ILE A 299 7.85 -13.80 25.52
CA ILE A 299 8.07 -14.34 24.18
C ILE A 299 9.11 -15.46 24.25
N TYR A 300 8.63 -16.69 24.35
CA TYR A 300 9.47 -17.89 24.53
C TYR A 300 10.26 -18.32 23.28
N ASP A 301 9.86 -17.87 22.09
CA ASP A 301 10.48 -18.17 20.80
C ASP A 301 11.40 -17.06 20.29
N LEU A 302 11.94 -16.27 21.21
CA LEU A 302 12.93 -15.23 20.88
C LEU A 302 14.20 -15.85 20.28
N PHE A 303 14.60 -16.98 20.85
CA PHE A 303 15.70 -17.83 20.40
C PHE A 303 15.15 -19.23 20.17
N ALA A 304 15.28 -19.75 18.97
CA ALA A 304 14.81 -21.06 18.56
C ALA A 304 15.98 -21.93 18.08
N VAL A 305 15.82 -23.23 18.14
CA VAL A 305 16.72 -24.18 17.51
C VAL A 305 16.09 -24.70 16.22
N ARG A 306 16.88 -24.78 15.17
CA ARG A 306 16.47 -25.32 13.88
C ARG A 306 17.22 -26.61 13.60
N ILE A 307 16.48 -27.64 13.18
CA ILE A 307 17.01 -28.92 12.79
C ILE A 307 16.68 -29.16 11.33
N LEU A 308 17.70 -29.35 10.49
CA LEU A 308 17.57 -29.68 9.09
C LEU A 308 17.97 -31.14 8.87
N VAL A 309 17.11 -31.90 8.19
CA VAL A 309 17.29 -33.32 7.89
C VAL A 309 17.05 -33.61 6.41
N ASP A 310 17.37 -34.81 5.93
CA ASP A 310 17.26 -35.16 4.51
C ASP A 310 15.81 -35.45 4.11
N THR A 311 15.04 -36.19 4.91
CA THR A 311 13.70 -36.65 4.54
C THR A 311 12.60 -36.24 5.53
N VAL A 312 11.37 -36.27 5.06
CA VAL A 312 10.18 -36.00 5.93
C VAL A 312 10.09 -37.05 7.06
N LYS A 313 10.47 -38.31 6.76
CA LYS A 313 10.51 -39.38 7.76
C LYS A 313 11.49 -39.01 8.88
N ASP A 314 12.67 -38.50 8.54
CA ASP A 314 13.65 -38.07 9.52
C ASP A 314 13.19 -36.87 10.34
N CYS A 315 12.30 -36.00 9.79
CA CYS A 315 11.69 -34.92 10.58
C CYS A 315 10.90 -35.49 11.78
N TYR A 316 10.06 -36.53 11.55
CA TYR A 316 9.28 -37.15 12.62
C TYR A 316 10.13 -38.00 13.53
N ALA A 317 11.19 -38.66 13.03
CA ALA A 317 12.16 -39.37 13.85
C ALA A 317 12.88 -38.39 14.77
N ALA A 318 13.38 -37.29 14.27
CA ALA A 318 14.01 -36.22 15.07
C ALA A 318 13.03 -35.65 16.12
N LEU A 319 11.75 -35.47 15.78
CA LEU A 319 10.71 -35.03 16.72
C LEU A 319 10.58 -36.02 17.89
N GLY A 320 10.58 -37.33 17.61
CA GLY A 320 10.53 -38.39 18.63
C GLY A 320 11.71 -38.28 19.63
N VAL A 321 12.93 -38.20 19.10
CA VAL A 321 14.16 -38.01 19.92
C VAL A 321 14.06 -36.76 20.78
N ILE A 322 13.61 -35.64 20.20
CA ILE A 322 13.49 -34.37 20.93
C ILE A 322 12.44 -34.45 22.05
N HIS A 323 11.30 -35.10 21.81
CA HIS A 323 10.23 -35.25 22.80
C HIS A 323 10.61 -36.27 23.94
N GLU A 324 11.53 -37.18 23.66
CA GLU A 324 12.14 -38.02 24.68
C GLU A 324 13.08 -37.22 25.60
N MET A 325 13.89 -36.32 25.00
CA MET A 325 14.84 -35.47 25.72
C MET A 325 14.15 -34.37 26.54
N TYR A 326 13.12 -33.73 25.99
CA TYR A 326 12.48 -32.55 26.57
C TYR A 326 10.95 -32.68 26.54
N LYS A 327 10.30 -32.28 27.62
CA LYS A 327 8.84 -32.33 27.73
C LYS A 327 8.18 -31.23 26.86
N PRO A 328 7.29 -31.61 25.93
CA PRO A 328 6.55 -30.62 25.12
C PRO A 328 5.47 -29.90 25.95
N ILE A 329 5.28 -28.61 25.66
CA ILE A 329 4.19 -27.83 26.23
C ILE A 329 2.89 -28.17 25.49
N PRO A 330 1.83 -28.61 26.19
CA PRO A 330 0.55 -28.98 25.55
C PRO A 330 -0.03 -27.84 24.74
N GLY A 331 -0.57 -28.16 23.54
CA GLY A 331 -1.18 -27.18 22.63
C GLY A 331 -0.20 -26.28 21.89
N ARG A 332 1.13 -26.50 22.05
CA ARG A 332 2.17 -25.72 21.37
C ARG A 332 2.88 -26.46 20.24
N PHE A 333 2.45 -27.66 19.93
CA PHE A 333 2.90 -28.39 18.75
C PHE A 333 2.12 -27.96 17.51
N LYS A 334 2.83 -27.75 16.39
CA LYS A 334 2.23 -27.40 15.09
C LYS A 334 2.91 -28.19 13.99
N ASP A 335 2.13 -28.93 13.23
CA ASP A 335 2.59 -29.71 12.08
C ASP A 335 2.24 -28.99 10.77
N TYR A 336 3.17 -28.19 10.28
CA TYR A 336 3.09 -27.57 8.97
C TYR A 336 3.71 -28.43 7.86
N SER A 337 4.26 -29.62 8.19
CA SER A 337 4.69 -30.60 7.19
C SER A 337 3.51 -31.32 6.59
N ALA A 338 2.59 -31.79 7.44
CA ALA A 338 1.35 -32.42 7.01
C ALA A 338 0.33 -31.42 6.45
N MET A 339 0.30 -30.20 7.03
CA MET A 339 -0.61 -29.11 6.63
C MET A 339 0.18 -27.86 6.29
N PRO A 340 0.72 -27.72 5.06
CA PRO A 340 1.50 -26.55 4.63
C PRO A 340 0.70 -25.26 4.72
N LYS A 341 1.37 -24.17 5.04
CA LYS A 341 0.73 -22.84 4.96
C LYS A 341 0.45 -22.45 3.51
N PRO A 342 -0.46 -21.47 3.25
CA PRO A 342 -0.78 -21.01 1.89
C PRO A 342 0.43 -20.51 1.09
N ASN A 343 1.48 -20.04 1.74
CA ASN A 343 2.76 -19.67 1.14
C ASN A 343 3.76 -20.84 1.04
N MET A 344 3.27 -22.09 1.13
CA MET A 344 4.02 -23.34 1.07
C MET A 344 5.07 -23.54 2.16
N TYR A 345 5.01 -22.78 3.25
CA TYR A 345 5.86 -22.99 4.39
C TYR A 345 5.55 -24.34 5.06
N GLN A 346 6.58 -25.17 5.21
CA GLN A 346 6.53 -26.48 5.85
C GLN A 346 7.58 -26.57 6.97
N SER A 347 7.19 -27.06 8.14
CA SER A 347 8.06 -27.33 9.27
C SER A 347 7.26 -27.96 10.39
N LEU A 348 7.88 -28.80 11.21
CA LEU A 348 7.35 -29.17 12.53
C LEU A 348 7.82 -28.11 13.54
N HIS A 349 6.91 -27.61 14.37
CA HIS A 349 7.21 -26.67 15.44
C HIS A 349 6.79 -27.27 16.77
N THR A 350 7.70 -27.33 17.71
CA THR A 350 7.41 -27.77 19.08
C THR A 350 8.02 -26.81 20.08
N THR A 351 7.26 -26.47 21.12
CA THR A 351 7.76 -25.68 22.25
C THR A 351 7.97 -26.61 23.42
N LEU A 352 9.17 -26.58 23.97
CA LEU A 352 9.68 -27.53 24.93
C LEU A 352 10.11 -26.83 26.23
N ILE A 353 10.16 -27.58 27.33
CA ILE A 353 10.71 -27.11 28.59
C ILE A 353 12.16 -27.58 28.66
N GLY A 354 13.09 -26.64 28.63
CA GLY A 354 14.52 -26.90 28.72
C GLY A 354 15.04 -27.07 30.17
N PRO A 355 16.35 -27.22 30.30
CA PRO A 355 17.01 -27.19 31.62
C PRO A 355 16.60 -25.91 32.36
N ASN A 356 16.48 -25.99 33.67
CA ASN A 356 16.08 -24.90 34.56
C ASN A 356 14.64 -24.34 34.28
N GLY A 357 13.76 -25.12 33.64
CA GLY A 357 12.35 -24.73 33.39
C GLY A 357 12.15 -23.67 32.31
N GLN A 358 13.19 -23.30 31.57
CA GLN A 358 13.08 -22.28 30.52
C GLN A 358 12.44 -22.86 29.24
N PRO A 359 11.35 -22.28 28.73
CA PRO A 359 10.75 -22.71 27.48
C PRO A 359 11.55 -22.24 26.25
N PHE A 360 11.67 -23.11 25.24
CA PHE A 360 12.29 -22.82 23.96
C PHE A 360 11.56 -23.52 22.81
N GLU A 361 11.70 -23.01 21.58
CA GLU A 361 11.07 -23.59 20.39
C GLU A 361 12.10 -24.33 19.54
N ILE A 362 11.72 -25.53 19.05
CA ILE A 362 12.47 -26.25 18.02
C ILE A 362 11.63 -26.28 16.73
N GLN A 363 12.30 -26.00 15.60
CA GLN A 363 11.79 -26.09 14.25
C GLN A 363 12.51 -27.19 13.49
N ILE A 364 11.78 -28.21 13.02
CA ILE A 364 12.34 -29.36 12.31
C ILE A 364 11.79 -29.35 10.89
N ARG A 365 12.68 -29.45 9.90
CA ARG A 365 12.29 -29.45 8.48
C ARG A 365 13.39 -30.08 7.61
N THR A 366 13.04 -30.51 6.40
CA THR A 366 14.05 -30.98 5.45
C THR A 366 14.83 -29.80 4.85
N PHE A 367 15.99 -30.10 4.23
CA PHE A 367 16.75 -29.10 3.48
C PHE A 367 15.91 -28.48 2.33
N GLU A 368 15.07 -29.26 1.65
CA GLU A 368 14.17 -28.78 0.63
C GLU A 368 13.10 -27.84 1.19
N MET A 369 12.44 -28.23 2.31
CA MET A 369 11.48 -27.38 3.00
C MET A 369 12.14 -26.09 3.49
N HIS A 370 13.40 -26.16 3.91
CA HIS A 370 14.16 -24.99 4.33
C HIS A 370 14.37 -24.02 3.14
N LYS A 371 14.81 -24.57 2.02
CA LYS A 371 15.00 -23.78 0.81
C LYS A 371 13.69 -23.11 0.34
N THR A 372 12.59 -23.87 0.31
CA THR A 372 11.27 -23.33 0.00
C THR A 372 10.82 -22.25 1.00
N ALA A 373 11.11 -22.41 2.32
CA ALA A 373 10.75 -21.45 3.34
C ALA A 373 11.55 -20.13 3.27
N GLU A 374 12.79 -20.16 2.81
CA GLU A 374 13.66 -18.97 2.71
C GLU A 374 13.49 -18.23 1.37
N TYR A 375 13.42 -18.99 0.26
CA TYR A 375 13.42 -18.46 -1.10
C TYR A 375 12.02 -18.45 -1.75
N GLY A 376 11.05 -19.17 -1.19
CA GLY A 376 9.68 -19.21 -1.68
C GLY A 376 9.59 -19.68 -3.13
N ILE A 377 8.88 -18.92 -3.95
CA ILE A 377 8.70 -19.23 -5.38
C ILE A 377 10.03 -19.27 -6.15
N ALA A 378 11.04 -18.50 -5.73
CA ALA A 378 12.35 -18.48 -6.37
C ALA A 378 13.07 -19.85 -6.30
N ALA A 379 12.84 -20.65 -5.25
CA ALA A 379 13.44 -21.98 -5.10
C ALA A 379 13.05 -22.97 -6.23
N HIS A 380 11.97 -22.74 -6.94
CA HIS A 380 11.45 -23.65 -7.98
C HIS A 380 11.98 -23.33 -9.40
N TRP A 381 12.52 -22.13 -9.64
CA TRP A 381 13.05 -21.77 -10.96
C TRP A 381 14.27 -22.59 -11.36
N LYS A 382 15.09 -23.00 -10.40
CA LYS A 382 16.27 -23.85 -10.63
C LYS A 382 15.93 -25.23 -11.22
N TYR A 383 14.75 -25.79 -10.95
CA TYR A 383 14.35 -27.10 -11.46
C TYR A 383 13.91 -27.06 -12.93
N LYS A 384 13.47 -25.90 -13.45
CA LYS A 384 13.11 -25.76 -14.88
C LYS A 384 14.31 -25.80 -15.80
N GLU A 385 15.47 -25.27 -15.39
CA GLU A 385 16.70 -25.31 -16.18
C GLU A 385 17.35 -26.70 -16.20
N ALA A 386 17.16 -27.50 -15.13
CA ALA A 386 17.79 -28.81 -14.99
C ALA A 386 16.99 -29.97 -15.62
N SER A 387 15.74 -29.76 -16.02
CA SER A 387 14.88 -30.79 -16.62
C SER A 387 14.33 -30.33 -17.96
N ASP A 388 14.91 -30.83 -19.06
CA ASP A 388 14.31 -30.76 -20.39
C ASP A 388 12.82 -31.27 -20.34
N GLY A 389 11.89 -30.37 -20.17
CA GLY A 389 10.51 -30.47 -20.64
C GLY A 389 9.60 -31.60 -20.12
N LYS A 390 9.98 -32.44 -19.15
CA LYS A 390 9.17 -33.56 -18.67
C LYS A 390 9.23 -33.72 -17.17
N THR A 391 8.36 -33.03 -16.42
CA THR A 391 7.95 -33.49 -15.08
C THR A 391 6.58 -32.93 -14.65
N SER A 392 5.82 -33.79 -14.01
CA SER A 392 4.46 -33.73 -13.53
C SER A 392 4.20 -32.75 -12.36
N SER A 393 4.74 -31.54 -12.39
CA SER A 393 4.55 -30.51 -11.32
C SER A 393 3.44 -29.48 -11.63
N GLY A 394 2.70 -29.65 -12.73
CA GLY A 394 1.71 -28.69 -13.22
C GLY A 394 0.64 -28.25 -12.20
N ASN A 395 0.16 -29.15 -11.37
CA ASN A 395 -0.89 -28.84 -10.38
C ASN A 395 -0.41 -27.90 -9.25
N ARG A 396 0.83 -28.01 -8.80
CA ARG A 396 1.35 -27.17 -7.69
C ARG A 396 1.72 -25.74 -8.14
N GLU A 397 2.17 -25.57 -9.38
CA GLU A 397 2.43 -24.24 -9.97
C GLU A 397 1.10 -23.51 -10.26
N GLU A 398 0.08 -24.23 -10.71
CA GLU A 398 -1.25 -23.66 -10.93
C GLU A 398 -1.90 -23.12 -9.64
N GLU A 399 -1.74 -23.77 -8.50
CA GLU A 399 -2.24 -23.28 -7.21
C GLU A 399 -1.58 -21.98 -6.77
N LYS A 400 -0.26 -21.82 -7.04
CA LYS A 400 0.50 -20.59 -6.72
C LYS A 400 0.05 -19.38 -7.56
N LEU A 401 -0.28 -19.63 -8.83
CA LEU A 401 -0.76 -18.61 -9.75
C LEU A 401 -2.26 -18.31 -9.57
N ASN A 402 -3.01 -19.17 -8.89
CA ASN A 402 -4.43 -18.94 -8.62
C ASN A 402 -4.69 -17.64 -7.86
N TRP A 403 -3.86 -17.30 -6.89
CA TRP A 403 -3.94 -16.01 -6.20
C TRP A 403 -3.76 -14.83 -7.17
N LEU A 404 -2.78 -14.91 -8.07
CA LEU A 404 -2.54 -13.88 -9.06
C LEU A 404 -3.71 -13.75 -10.04
N ARG A 405 -4.29 -14.90 -10.47
CA ARG A 405 -5.51 -14.93 -11.29
C ARG A 405 -6.69 -14.28 -10.58
N GLN A 406 -6.87 -14.53 -9.29
CA GLN A 406 -7.92 -13.87 -8.49
C GLN A 406 -7.75 -12.35 -8.44
N ILE A 407 -6.53 -11.84 -8.22
CA ILE A 407 -6.28 -10.39 -8.24
C ILE A 407 -6.55 -9.80 -9.62
N LEU A 408 -6.20 -10.50 -10.70
CA LEU A 408 -6.50 -10.05 -12.06
C LEU A 408 -8.00 -10.06 -12.37
N GLU A 409 -8.75 -11.04 -11.84
CA GLU A 409 -10.22 -11.05 -11.91
C GLU A 409 -10.79 -9.83 -11.16
N TRP A 410 -10.30 -9.55 -9.93
CA TRP A 410 -10.74 -8.37 -9.18
C TRP A 410 -10.43 -7.06 -9.92
N GLN A 411 -9.27 -6.99 -10.56
CA GLN A 411 -8.89 -5.83 -11.36
C GLN A 411 -9.81 -5.60 -12.56
N ARG A 412 -10.27 -6.68 -13.21
CA ARG A 412 -11.23 -6.60 -14.33
C ARG A 412 -12.63 -6.21 -13.89
N ASP A 413 -13.03 -6.66 -12.70
CA ASP A 413 -14.38 -6.51 -12.17
C ASP A 413 -14.61 -5.19 -11.43
N MET A 414 -13.53 -4.51 -11.00
CA MET A 414 -13.58 -3.31 -10.17
C MET A 414 -13.07 -2.08 -10.92
N SER A 415 -13.94 -1.10 -11.07
CA SER A 415 -13.59 0.22 -11.61
C SER A 415 -13.13 1.22 -10.53
N ASP A 416 -13.49 1.00 -9.25
CA ASP A 416 -13.11 1.88 -8.15
C ASP A 416 -11.75 1.46 -7.53
N ASN A 417 -10.79 2.38 -7.61
CA ASN A 417 -9.44 2.20 -7.08
C ASN A 417 -9.40 2.08 -5.56
N LYS A 418 -10.33 2.71 -4.83
CA LYS A 418 -10.39 2.64 -3.36
C LYS A 418 -10.89 1.28 -2.91
N GLU A 419 -11.91 0.74 -3.59
CA GLU A 419 -12.44 -0.60 -3.32
C GLU A 419 -11.37 -1.65 -3.61
N PHE A 420 -10.68 -1.56 -4.74
CA PHE A 420 -9.56 -2.45 -5.10
C PHE A 420 -8.46 -2.44 -4.05
N MET A 421 -8.02 -1.25 -3.58
CA MET A 421 -7.00 -1.11 -2.54
C MET A 421 -7.44 -1.70 -1.20
N SER A 422 -8.71 -1.50 -0.83
CA SER A 422 -9.27 -2.06 0.41
C SER A 422 -9.29 -3.59 0.37
N LEU A 423 -9.72 -4.17 -0.74
CA LEU A 423 -9.76 -5.61 -0.93
C LEU A 423 -8.36 -6.23 -0.96
N LEU A 424 -7.43 -5.59 -1.65
CA LEU A 424 -6.03 -6.03 -1.69
C LEU A 424 -5.40 -6.03 -0.30
N LYS A 425 -5.58 -4.96 0.47
CA LYS A 425 -5.09 -4.88 1.85
C LYS A 425 -5.70 -5.96 2.73
N ASN A 426 -7.00 -6.18 2.63
CA ASN A 426 -7.69 -7.22 3.38
C ASN A 426 -7.20 -8.64 3.00
N ASP A 427 -6.93 -8.89 1.71
CA ASP A 427 -6.41 -10.19 1.25
C ASP A 427 -4.95 -10.41 1.69
N LEU A 428 -4.15 -9.37 1.70
CA LEU A 428 -2.77 -9.43 2.18
C LEU A 428 -2.68 -9.60 3.71
N ASP A 429 -3.64 -9.07 4.48
CA ASP A 429 -3.69 -9.18 5.95
C ASP A 429 -4.25 -10.50 6.47
N LEU A 430 -4.95 -11.28 5.65
CA LEU A 430 -5.59 -12.56 6.02
C LEU A 430 -4.64 -13.68 6.46
N PHE A 431 -3.34 -13.42 6.54
CA PHE A 431 -2.32 -14.41 6.92
C PHE A 431 -2.13 -14.62 8.43
N ALA A 432 -2.82 -13.87 9.29
CA ALA A 432 -2.55 -13.94 10.71
C ALA A 432 -3.03 -15.24 11.37
N ASP A 433 -4.27 -15.66 11.12
CA ASP A 433 -4.84 -16.88 11.70
C ASP A 433 -5.80 -17.55 10.68
N SER A 434 -5.53 -18.79 10.31
CA SER A 434 -6.38 -19.60 9.46
C SER A 434 -7.01 -20.75 10.25
N VAL A 435 -8.23 -21.13 9.89
CA VAL A 435 -8.90 -22.34 10.40
C VAL A 435 -8.88 -23.41 9.31
N TYR A 436 -8.62 -24.64 9.74
CA TYR A 436 -8.62 -25.82 8.86
C TYR A 436 -9.90 -26.60 9.13
N CYS A 437 -10.68 -26.84 8.08
CA CYS A 437 -11.93 -27.59 8.15
C CYS A 437 -11.98 -28.64 7.04
N PHE A 438 -12.87 -29.60 7.15
CA PHE A 438 -12.91 -30.75 6.29
C PHE A 438 -14.21 -30.79 5.49
N THR A 439 -14.13 -31.21 4.22
CA THR A 439 -15.29 -31.64 3.45
C THR A 439 -15.82 -32.98 3.99
N PRO A 440 -17.05 -33.40 3.66
CA PRO A 440 -17.54 -34.72 3.99
C PRO A 440 -16.65 -35.85 3.45
N GLN A 441 -15.92 -35.63 2.37
CA GLN A 441 -15.00 -36.57 1.73
C GLN A 441 -13.61 -36.62 2.40
N GLY A 442 -13.34 -35.69 3.33
CA GLY A 442 -12.07 -35.60 4.06
C GLY A 442 -11.06 -34.59 3.48
N ASP A 443 -11.42 -33.86 2.40
CA ASP A 443 -10.54 -32.83 1.86
C ASP A 443 -10.39 -31.65 2.83
N VAL A 444 -9.16 -31.19 3.02
CA VAL A 444 -8.86 -30.05 3.87
C VAL A 444 -9.12 -28.74 3.13
N LYS A 445 -9.86 -27.83 3.75
CA LYS A 445 -10.05 -26.46 3.31
C LYS A 445 -9.49 -25.49 4.35
N THR A 446 -8.71 -24.51 3.89
CA THR A 446 -8.14 -23.46 4.72
C THR A 446 -8.93 -22.18 4.54
N LEU A 447 -9.44 -21.61 5.62
CA LEU A 447 -10.24 -20.38 5.63
C LEU A 447 -9.67 -19.38 6.64
N PRO A 448 -9.91 -18.07 6.46
CA PRO A 448 -9.60 -17.07 7.48
C PRO A 448 -10.29 -17.37 8.81
N ASN A 449 -9.64 -17.05 9.92
CA ASN A 449 -10.25 -17.16 11.25
C ASN A 449 -11.54 -16.33 11.35
N GLY A 450 -12.58 -16.92 11.92
CA GLY A 450 -13.91 -16.32 12.00
C GLY A 450 -14.76 -16.45 10.74
N SER A 451 -14.30 -17.24 9.77
CA SER A 451 -15.10 -17.64 8.59
C SER A 451 -16.35 -18.42 8.98
N THR A 452 -17.34 -18.39 8.10
CA THR A 452 -18.65 -18.99 8.27
C THR A 452 -18.89 -20.10 7.25
N PRO A 453 -19.95 -20.93 7.40
CA PRO A 453 -20.32 -21.94 6.41
C PRO A 453 -20.54 -21.36 5.00
N ILE A 454 -20.89 -20.09 4.86
CA ILE A 454 -20.98 -19.42 3.57
C ILE A 454 -19.59 -19.30 2.93
N ASP A 455 -18.58 -18.87 3.71
CA ASP A 455 -17.20 -18.81 3.22
C ASP A 455 -16.71 -20.18 2.76
N PHE A 456 -17.04 -21.23 3.52
CA PHE A 456 -16.71 -22.60 3.16
C PHE A 456 -17.40 -23.04 1.85
N ALA A 457 -18.69 -22.75 1.68
CA ALA A 457 -19.44 -23.10 0.47
C ALA A 457 -18.81 -22.49 -0.79
N TYR A 458 -18.42 -21.20 -0.74
CA TYR A 458 -17.73 -20.53 -1.85
C TYR A 458 -16.28 -20.99 -2.03
N SER A 459 -15.62 -21.51 -1.00
CA SER A 459 -14.28 -22.10 -1.11
C SER A 459 -14.31 -23.47 -1.80
N VAL A 460 -15.43 -24.19 -1.73
CA VAL A 460 -15.63 -25.45 -2.46
C VAL A 460 -15.91 -25.16 -3.93
N HIS A 461 -17.00 -24.46 -4.22
CA HIS A 461 -17.35 -24.03 -5.58
C HIS A 461 -18.42 -22.93 -5.56
N SER A 462 -18.36 -21.99 -6.50
CA SER A 462 -19.34 -20.88 -6.61
C SER A 462 -20.78 -21.39 -6.76
N ALA A 463 -21.01 -22.48 -7.49
CA ALA A 463 -22.33 -23.06 -7.65
C ALA A 463 -22.89 -23.64 -6.32
N VAL A 464 -22.01 -24.15 -5.44
CA VAL A 464 -22.40 -24.64 -4.11
C VAL A 464 -22.80 -23.46 -3.25
N GLY A 465 -21.99 -22.38 -3.25
CA GLY A 465 -22.30 -21.14 -2.53
C GLY A 465 -23.61 -20.50 -2.98
N ASN A 466 -23.83 -20.39 -4.30
CA ASN A 466 -25.04 -19.77 -4.86
C ASN A 466 -26.32 -20.57 -4.57
N LYS A 467 -26.22 -21.90 -4.39
CA LYS A 467 -27.36 -22.80 -4.12
C LYS A 467 -27.50 -23.15 -2.64
N MET A 468 -26.66 -22.63 -1.77
CA MET A 468 -26.66 -22.92 -0.35
C MET A 468 -27.97 -22.47 0.31
N VAL A 469 -28.58 -23.36 1.11
CA VAL A 469 -29.76 -23.07 1.96
C VAL A 469 -29.46 -23.33 3.44
N GLY A 470 -28.39 -24.02 3.77
CA GLY A 470 -27.98 -24.31 5.14
C GLY A 470 -26.67 -25.09 5.21
N ALA A 471 -26.22 -25.38 6.42
CA ALA A 471 -25.01 -26.17 6.66
C ALA A 471 -25.16 -27.08 7.88
N ARG A 472 -24.43 -28.20 7.85
CA ARG A 472 -24.19 -29.05 9.01
C ARG A 472 -22.71 -29.03 9.36
N VAL A 473 -22.42 -28.89 10.64
CA VAL A 473 -21.08 -28.99 11.18
C VAL A 473 -21.03 -30.18 12.15
N ASN A 474 -20.11 -31.11 11.91
CA ASN A 474 -19.98 -32.33 12.69
C ASN A 474 -21.32 -33.10 12.82
N GLY A 475 -22.11 -33.11 11.72
CA GLY A 475 -23.43 -33.78 11.63
C GLY A 475 -24.61 -32.98 12.20
N LYS A 476 -24.37 -31.82 12.87
CA LYS A 476 -25.42 -30.96 13.47
C LYS A 476 -25.72 -29.78 12.57
N LEU A 477 -27.02 -29.46 12.39
CA LEU A 477 -27.42 -28.23 11.69
C LEU A 477 -27.00 -27.00 12.48
N VAL A 478 -26.37 -26.03 11.81
CA VAL A 478 -25.87 -24.82 12.41
C VAL A 478 -26.42 -23.57 11.72
N PRO A 479 -26.51 -22.42 12.40
CA PRO A 479 -26.82 -21.13 11.78
C PRO A 479 -25.75 -20.77 10.74
N ILE A 480 -26.13 -20.00 9.71
CA ILE A 480 -25.20 -19.52 8.67
C ILE A 480 -24.09 -18.62 9.21
N GLU A 481 -24.30 -18.01 10.40
CA GLU A 481 -23.34 -17.13 11.10
C GLU A 481 -22.36 -17.92 12.00
N TYR A 482 -22.48 -19.24 12.06
CA TYR A 482 -21.59 -20.08 12.86
C TYR A 482 -20.13 -19.80 12.53
N LYS A 483 -19.28 -19.69 13.55
CA LYS A 483 -17.83 -19.48 13.38
C LYS A 483 -17.13 -20.82 13.33
N ILE A 484 -16.58 -21.15 12.17
CA ILE A 484 -15.87 -22.41 11.92
C ILE A 484 -14.67 -22.51 12.85
N GLN A 485 -14.52 -23.69 13.47
CA GLN A 485 -13.40 -24.06 14.34
C GLN A 485 -12.45 -25.01 13.62
N ASN A 486 -11.20 -25.08 14.11
CA ASN A 486 -10.23 -26.06 13.60
C ASN A 486 -10.74 -27.49 13.79
N GLY A 487 -10.72 -28.29 12.74
CA GLY A 487 -11.15 -29.68 12.77
C GLY A 487 -12.63 -29.90 12.43
N ASP A 488 -13.41 -28.82 12.21
CA ASP A 488 -14.83 -28.97 11.85
C ASP A 488 -15.00 -29.66 10.50
N ARG A 489 -15.87 -30.69 10.46
CA ARG A 489 -16.33 -31.33 9.23
C ARG A 489 -17.63 -30.67 8.79
N ILE A 490 -17.60 -30.04 7.60
CA ILE A 490 -18.68 -29.16 7.13
C ILE A 490 -19.35 -29.76 5.91
N GLU A 491 -20.66 -29.90 5.98
CA GLU A 491 -21.55 -30.32 4.90
C GLU A 491 -22.48 -29.17 4.52
N ILE A 492 -22.46 -28.76 3.24
CA ILE A 492 -23.31 -27.67 2.73
C ILE A 492 -24.62 -28.29 2.18
N ILE A 493 -25.74 -27.80 2.65
CA ILE A 493 -27.06 -28.17 2.16
C ILE A 493 -27.42 -27.22 1.02
N THR A 494 -27.62 -27.77 -0.17
CA THR A 494 -27.98 -26.99 -1.36
C THR A 494 -29.39 -27.32 -1.83
N SER A 495 -30.06 -26.33 -2.46
CA SER A 495 -31.37 -26.54 -3.11
C SER A 495 -31.30 -26.04 -4.55
N GLN A 496 -31.95 -26.76 -5.46
CA GLN A 496 -32.11 -26.34 -6.85
C GLN A 496 -33.05 -25.13 -6.98
N ASN A 497 -33.95 -24.93 -6.03
CA ASN A 497 -34.90 -23.82 -5.99
C ASN A 497 -34.36 -22.60 -5.24
N SER A 498 -33.08 -22.58 -4.88
CA SER A 498 -32.46 -21.45 -4.25
C SER A 498 -32.45 -20.24 -5.20
N GLN A 499 -32.92 -19.09 -4.71
CA GLN A 499 -32.88 -17.80 -5.45
C GLN A 499 -31.52 -17.15 -5.48
N GLY A 500 -30.48 -17.84 -5.00
CA GLY A 500 -29.12 -17.31 -4.93
C GLY A 500 -28.75 -16.74 -3.55
N PRO A 501 -27.59 -16.07 -3.44
CA PRO A 501 -27.11 -15.50 -2.18
C PRO A 501 -27.95 -14.30 -1.73
N SER A 502 -28.14 -14.14 -0.41
CA SER A 502 -28.73 -12.93 0.16
C SER A 502 -27.68 -11.80 0.26
N ARG A 503 -28.11 -10.53 0.13
CA ARG A 503 -27.25 -9.36 0.36
C ARG A 503 -26.75 -9.29 1.80
N ASP A 504 -27.49 -9.81 2.77
CA ASP A 504 -27.05 -9.84 4.18
C ASP A 504 -25.85 -10.76 4.41
N TRP A 505 -25.62 -11.74 3.52
CA TRP A 505 -24.43 -12.59 3.58
C TRP A 505 -23.14 -11.79 3.47
N LEU A 506 -23.14 -10.65 2.74
CA LEU A 506 -21.96 -9.76 2.63
C LEU A 506 -21.50 -9.18 3.98
N LYS A 507 -22.43 -9.06 4.96
CA LYS A 507 -22.11 -8.59 6.32
C LYS A 507 -21.48 -9.68 7.18
N VAL A 508 -21.77 -10.94 6.88
CA VAL A 508 -21.41 -12.12 7.67
C VAL A 508 -20.12 -12.77 7.21
N VAL A 509 -19.91 -12.85 5.88
CA VAL A 509 -18.73 -13.49 5.29
C VAL A 509 -17.44 -12.76 5.59
N LYS A 510 -16.39 -13.53 5.83
CA LYS A 510 -15.04 -13.03 6.10
C LYS A 510 -14.12 -13.11 4.89
N SER A 511 -14.20 -14.19 4.10
CA SER A 511 -13.31 -14.39 2.96
C SER A 511 -13.61 -13.41 1.83
N THR A 512 -12.55 -12.84 1.27
CA THR A 512 -12.64 -11.95 0.09
C THR A 512 -13.21 -12.70 -1.11
N GLN A 513 -12.90 -14.00 -1.22
CA GLN A 513 -13.44 -14.88 -2.28
C GLN A 513 -14.96 -14.94 -2.23
N ALA A 514 -15.56 -15.22 -1.07
CA ALA A 514 -17.02 -15.29 -0.92
C ALA A 514 -17.66 -13.94 -1.23
N LYS A 515 -17.12 -12.83 -0.68
CA LYS A 515 -17.63 -11.48 -0.96
C LYS A 515 -17.66 -11.17 -2.45
N ASN A 516 -16.57 -11.46 -3.15
CA ASN A 516 -16.47 -11.18 -4.59
C ASN A 516 -17.42 -12.05 -5.41
N LYS A 517 -17.53 -13.36 -5.11
CA LYS A 517 -18.44 -14.25 -5.84
C LYS A 517 -19.91 -13.90 -5.60
N ILE A 518 -20.28 -13.47 -4.41
CA ILE A 518 -21.62 -12.95 -4.10
C ILE A 518 -21.89 -11.67 -4.90
N ASN A 519 -20.94 -10.71 -4.91
CA ASN A 519 -21.09 -9.48 -5.69
C ASN A 519 -21.17 -9.75 -7.20
N GLN A 520 -20.36 -10.69 -7.73
CA GLN A 520 -20.42 -11.12 -9.13
C GLN A 520 -21.77 -11.71 -9.50
N TRP A 521 -22.35 -12.53 -8.60
CA TRP A 521 -23.67 -13.10 -8.80
C TRP A 521 -24.73 -12.01 -8.90
N PHE A 522 -24.75 -11.03 -7.99
CA PHE A 522 -25.68 -9.90 -8.06
C PHE A 522 -25.48 -9.05 -9.32
N LYS A 523 -24.24 -8.82 -9.75
CA LYS A 523 -23.96 -8.10 -11.00
C LYS A 523 -24.51 -8.84 -12.22
N LYS A 524 -24.44 -10.18 -12.23
CA LYS A 524 -24.88 -11.00 -13.35
C LYS A 524 -26.40 -11.16 -13.39
N GLU A 525 -27.01 -11.50 -12.27
CA GLU A 525 -28.44 -11.81 -12.18
C GLU A 525 -29.33 -10.58 -12.36
N LEU A 526 -28.89 -9.44 -11.85
CA LEU A 526 -29.59 -8.17 -11.99
C LEU A 526 -29.08 -7.33 -13.17
N LYS A 527 -28.42 -7.96 -14.15
CA LYS A 527 -27.81 -7.21 -15.27
C LYS A 527 -28.86 -6.40 -16.04
N GLU A 528 -30.00 -7.01 -16.38
CA GLU A 528 -31.07 -6.36 -17.12
C GLU A 528 -31.72 -5.21 -16.32
N ASP A 529 -32.04 -5.45 -15.05
CA ASP A 529 -32.58 -4.42 -14.15
C ASP A 529 -31.59 -3.27 -13.95
N ASN A 530 -30.29 -3.58 -13.80
CA ASN A 530 -29.25 -2.59 -13.69
C ASN A 530 -29.06 -1.77 -14.98
N ILE A 531 -29.23 -2.38 -16.18
CA ILE A 531 -29.20 -1.68 -17.45
C ILE A 531 -30.34 -0.66 -17.53
N LEU A 532 -31.56 -1.07 -17.19
CA LEU A 532 -32.72 -0.19 -17.18
C LEU A 532 -32.54 0.98 -16.20
N LYS A 533 -32.17 0.65 -14.96
CA LYS A 533 -31.90 1.64 -13.91
C LYS A 533 -30.78 2.62 -14.29
N GLY A 534 -29.66 2.12 -14.83
CA GLY A 534 -28.55 2.96 -15.29
C GLY A 534 -28.92 3.89 -16.42
N LYS A 535 -29.76 3.42 -17.36
CA LYS A 535 -30.32 4.24 -18.43
C LYS A 535 -31.22 5.36 -17.88
N GLU A 536 -32.09 5.04 -16.91
CA GLU A 536 -32.94 6.02 -16.26
C GLU A 536 -32.12 7.08 -15.52
N MET A 537 -31.10 6.67 -14.76
CA MET A 537 -30.20 7.59 -14.04
C MET A 537 -29.48 8.54 -14.99
N LEU A 538 -28.96 8.07 -16.13
CA LEU A 538 -28.33 8.92 -17.15
C LEU A 538 -29.32 9.90 -17.77
N ILE A 539 -30.54 9.45 -18.09
CA ILE A 539 -31.60 10.32 -18.65
C ILE A 539 -32.00 11.39 -17.62
N GLN A 540 -32.19 11.03 -16.37
CA GLN A 540 -32.51 11.98 -15.30
C GLN A 540 -31.37 12.99 -15.09
N TYR A 541 -30.13 12.52 -15.05
CA TYR A 541 -28.96 13.39 -14.91
C TYR A 541 -28.85 14.36 -16.10
N SER A 542 -29.02 13.87 -17.34
CA SER A 542 -28.98 14.72 -18.53
C SER A 542 -30.07 15.80 -18.50
N LYS A 543 -31.31 15.45 -18.10
CA LYS A 543 -32.41 16.40 -17.93
C LYS A 543 -32.14 17.44 -16.87
N SER A 544 -31.55 17.03 -15.72
CA SER A 544 -31.18 17.95 -14.63
C SER A 544 -30.13 18.98 -15.04
N LYS A 545 -29.37 18.68 -16.09
CA LYS A 545 -28.35 19.57 -16.69
C LYS A 545 -28.84 20.32 -17.90
N GLY A 546 -30.12 20.16 -18.30
CA GLY A 546 -30.71 20.83 -19.44
C GLY A 546 -30.37 20.22 -20.81
N PHE A 547 -29.81 19.00 -20.83
CA PHE A 547 -29.44 18.34 -22.09
C PHE A 547 -30.48 17.29 -22.53
N LYS A 548 -30.65 17.14 -23.85
CA LYS A 548 -31.44 16.03 -24.43
C LYS A 548 -30.52 14.82 -24.64
N PHE A 549 -30.68 13.78 -23.85
CA PHE A 549 -29.83 12.55 -23.86
C PHE A 549 -29.67 11.97 -25.27
N ALA A 550 -30.71 11.96 -26.08
CA ALA A 550 -30.70 11.41 -27.45
C ALA A 550 -29.61 12.01 -28.37
N ASN A 551 -29.20 13.25 -28.14
CA ASN A 551 -28.18 13.91 -28.95
C ASN A 551 -26.77 13.37 -28.70
N TYR A 552 -26.56 12.69 -27.57
CA TYR A 552 -25.24 12.21 -27.07
C TYR A 552 -25.09 10.68 -27.19
N THR A 553 -26.03 9.97 -27.82
CA THR A 553 -26.04 8.51 -27.95
C THR A 553 -25.57 7.99 -29.31
N LYS A 554 -24.90 8.82 -30.12
CA LYS A 554 -24.30 8.33 -31.37
C LYS A 554 -23.16 7.35 -31.10
N PRO A 555 -22.96 6.30 -31.93
CA PRO A 555 -21.96 5.27 -31.73
C PRO A 555 -20.57 5.80 -31.40
N GLN A 556 -20.12 6.84 -32.09
CA GLN A 556 -18.79 7.44 -31.89
C GLN A 556 -18.58 8.07 -30.50
N TYR A 557 -19.63 8.60 -29.87
CA TYR A 557 -19.55 9.16 -28.52
C TYR A 557 -19.56 8.06 -27.48
N LEU A 558 -20.34 6.99 -27.73
CA LEU A 558 -20.39 5.80 -26.91
C LEU A 558 -19.02 5.10 -26.91
N ASP A 559 -18.39 4.97 -28.08
CA ASP A 559 -17.04 4.39 -28.22
C ASP A 559 -15.98 5.16 -27.40
N ALA A 560 -16.07 6.48 -27.30
CA ALA A 560 -15.17 7.27 -26.47
C ALA A 560 -15.29 6.93 -24.97
N VAL A 561 -16.51 6.61 -24.52
CA VAL A 561 -16.77 6.14 -23.15
C VAL A 561 -16.28 4.72 -22.96
N LEU A 562 -16.56 3.81 -23.90
CA LEU A 562 -16.14 2.42 -23.86
C LEU A 562 -14.61 2.30 -23.75
N ARG A 563 -13.87 3.05 -24.58
CA ARG A 563 -12.39 3.09 -24.53
C ARG A 563 -11.86 3.65 -23.21
N LYS A 564 -12.48 4.70 -22.67
CA LYS A 564 -12.03 5.34 -21.43
C LYS A 564 -12.17 4.42 -20.22
N TYR A 565 -13.29 3.69 -20.13
CA TYR A 565 -13.61 2.85 -18.98
C TYR A 565 -13.34 1.35 -19.19
N GLY A 566 -12.87 0.96 -20.39
CA GLY A 566 -12.48 -0.43 -20.69
C GLY A 566 -13.64 -1.42 -20.84
N PHE A 567 -14.85 -0.95 -21.15
CA PHE A 567 -16.01 -1.80 -21.40
C PHE A 567 -16.10 -2.25 -22.86
N ARG A 568 -16.68 -3.45 -23.07
CA ARG A 568 -16.85 -4.02 -24.42
C ARG A 568 -18.10 -3.54 -25.12
N ASP A 569 -19.17 -3.24 -24.38
CA ASP A 569 -20.47 -2.86 -24.86
C ASP A 569 -21.11 -1.78 -23.97
N TRP A 570 -22.07 -1.04 -24.52
CA TRP A 570 -22.78 0.04 -23.83
C TRP A 570 -23.67 -0.46 -22.69
N ASP A 571 -24.28 -1.65 -22.85
CA ASP A 571 -25.10 -2.25 -21.81
C ASP A 571 -24.30 -2.54 -20.55
N SER A 572 -23.03 -2.92 -20.69
CA SER A 572 -22.12 -3.08 -19.55
C SER A 572 -21.83 -1.76 -18.82
N VAL A 573 -21.75 -0.63 -19.54
CA VAL A 573 -21.62 0.71 -18.92
C VAL A 573 -22.91 1.08 -18.18
N LEU A 574 -24.08 0.86 -18.80
CA LEU A 574 -25.37 1.10 -18.16
C LEU A 574 -25.56 0.24 -16.92
N ALA A 575 -25.24 -1.06 -17.00
CA ALA A 575 -25.28 -1.95 -15.84
C ALA A 575 -24.34 -1.46 -14.73
N ALA A 576 -23.14 -0.97 -15.07
CA ALA A 576 -22.19 -0.42 -14.10
C ALA A 576 -22.73 0.83 -13.40
N ILE A 577 -23.46 1.70 -14.10
CA ILE A 577 -24.15 2.85 -13.51
C ILE A 577 -25.28 2.38 -12.59
N GLY A 578 -26.13 1.44 -13.05
CA GLY A 578 -27.31 0.98 -12.31
C GLY A 578 -26.98 0.30 -10.98
N HIS A 579 -25.84 -0.40 -10.87
CA HIS A 579 -25.40 -0.98 -9.61
C HIS A 579 -24.47 -0.05 -8.79
N GLY A 580 -24.17 1.17 -9.28
CA GLY A 580 -23.38 2.17 -8.56
C GLY A 580 -21.86 2.07 -8.73
N GLY A 581 -21.36 1.23 -9.65
CA GLY A 581 -19.92 1.08 -9.97
C GLY A 581 -19.36 2.23 -10.81
N LEU A 582 -20.21 2.96 -11.55
CA LEU A 582 -19.89 4.18 -12.25
C LEU A 582 -20.91 5.28 -11.89
N LYS A 583 -20.43 6.52 -11.71
CA LYS A 583 -21.33 7.66 -11.51
C LYS A 583 -21.84 8.18 -12.85
N GLU A 584 -23.16 8.38 -12.94
CA GLU A 584 -23.85 8.89 -14.12
C GLU A 584 -23.23 10.19 -14.64
N GLY A 585 -22.84 11.10 -13.73
CA GLY A 585 -22.21 12.36 -14.09
C GLY A 585 -20.85 12.23 -14.78
N GLN A 586 -20.04 11.23 -14.41
CA GLN A 586 -18.73 10.99 -15.03
C GLN A 586 -18.88 10.49 -16.47
N VAL A 587 -19.85 9.59 -16.68
CA VAL A 587 -20.14 9.03 -18.00
C VAL A 587 -20.76 10.09 -18.91
N PHE A 588 -21.75 10.85 -18.41
CA PHE A 588 -22.41 11.88 -19.19
C PHE A 588 -21.46 13.02 -19.59
N ASN A 589 -20.61 13.50 -18.68
CA ASN A 589 -19.63 14.53 -19.00
C ASN A 589 -18.63 14.06 -20.09
N LYS A 590 -18.35 12.75 -20.16
CA LYS A 590 -17.49 12.21 -21.23
C LYS A 590 -18.21 12.15 -22.57
N LEU A 591 -19.51 11.89 -22.58
CA LEU A 591 -20.34 11.96 -23.79
C LEU A 591 -20.40 13.40 -24.33
N VAL A 592 -20.56 14.38 -23.43
CA VAL A 592 -20.55 15.81 -23.79
C VAL A 592 -19.19 16.22 -24.37
N GLU A 593 -18.08 15.80 -23.73
CA GLU A 593 -16.71 16.08 -24.23
C GLU A 593 -16.50 15.52 -25.65
N ALA A 594 -17.01 14.31 -25.92
CA ALA A 594 -16.90 13.68 -27.23
C ALA A 594 -17.75 14.41 -28.29
N TYR A 595 -18.96 14.86 -27.92
CA TYR A 595 -19.85 15.66 -28.76
C TYR A 595 -19.24 17.03 -29.10
N ASP A 596 -18.68 17.74 -28.12
CA ASP A 596 -18.05 19.03 -28.30
C ASP A 596 -16.79 18.97 -29.18
N LYS A 597 -16.02 17.88 -29.08
CA LYS A 597 -14.87 17.66 -29.96
C LYS A 597 -15.26 17.54 -31.45
N GLU A 598 -16.37 16.90 -31.73
CA GLU A 598 -16.83 16.73 -33.11
C GLU A 598 -17.39 18.04 -33.68
N ASN A 599 -18.18 18.77 -32.89
CA ASN A 599 -18.75 20.04 -33.32
C ASN A 599 -17.70 21.14 -33.50
N LYS A 600 -16.60 21.11 -32.74
CA LYS A 600 -15.43 22.00 -32.93
C LYS A 600 -14.61 21.68 -34.18
N LYS A 601 -14.68 20.46 -34.72
CA LYS A 601 -14.00 20.09 -35.98
C LYS A 601 -14.76 20.55 -37.24
N ASN A 602 -16.04 20.91 -37.11
CA ASN A 602 -16.91 21.27 -38.23
C ASN A 602 -17.11 22.79 -38.38
N LEU A 603 -16.45 23.62 -37.55
CA LEU A 603 -16.45 25.09 -37.75
C LEU A 603 -15.24 25.48 -38.59
N THR A 604 -15.47 26.06 -39.74
CA THR A 604 -14.41 26.67 -40.58
C THR A 604 -13.85 27.93 -39.91
N ASP A 605 -12.58 28.25 -40.14
CA ASP A 605 -11.88 29.41 -39.54
C ASP A 605 -12.62 30.75 -39.80
N GLU A 606 -13.39 30.87 -40.89
CA GLU A 606 -14.23 32.03 -41.22
C GLU A 606 -15.42 32.19 -40.27
N GLN A 607 -16.05 31.09 -39.84
CA GLN A 607 -17.18 31.13 -38.89
C GLN A 607 -16.72 31.43 -37.46
N ILE A 608 -15.48 31.14 -37.13
CA ILE A 608 -14.87 31.51 -35.83
C ILE A 608 -14.58 33.01 -35.78
N LEU A 609 -14.19 33.61 -36.91
CA LEU A 609 -13.95 35.05 -37.02
C LEU A 609 -15.25 35.86 -37.04
N GLU A 610 -16.31 35.37 -37.65
CA GLU A 610 -17.65 36.01 -37.63
C GLU A 610 -18.28 35.98 -36.24
N ALA A 611 -18.18 34.86 -35.52
CA ALA A 611 -18.68 34.74 -34.15
C ALA A 611 -17.90 35.62 -33.15
N ALA A 612 -16.64 35.89 -33.41
CA ALA A 612 -15.81 36.80 -32.60
C ALA A 612 -16.10 38.28 -32.85
N SER A 613 -16.57 38.65 -34.06
CA SER A 613 -16.90 40.03 -34.41
C SER A 613 -18.33 40.43 -34.00
N GLU A 614 -19.29 39.52 -33.89
CA GLU A 614 -20.66 39.79 -33.44
C GLU A 614 -20.82 39.93 -31.91
N SER A 615 -19.79 39.64 -31.12
CA SER A 615 -19.86 39.66 -29.64
C SER A 615 -19.56 41.04 -29.02
N GLN A 616 -19.35 42.12 -29.81
CA GLN A 616 -19.02 43.43 -29.25
C GLN A 616 -20.20 44.30 -28.82
N ASP A 617 -21.44 43.93 -29.13
CA ASP A 617 -22.58 44.82 -28.81
C ASP A 617 -23.83 44.02 -28.32
N LYS A 618 -23.77 43.44 -27.14
CA LYS A 618 -24.99 43.20 -26.33
C LYS A 618 -24.65 43.00 -24.86
N LYS A 619 -24.87 44.06 -24.05
CA LYS A 619 -24.96 43.97 -22.59
C LYS A 619 -26.21 43.15 -22.21
N HIS A 620 -26.04 41.85 -22.00
CA HIS A 620 -27.00 41.04 -21.28
C HIS A 620 -26.45 40.68 -19.91
N HIS A 621 -27.10 41.20 -18.86
CA HIS A 621 -26.88 40.77 -17.47
C HIS A 621 -27.32 39.31 -17.34
N ILE A 622 -26.37 38.39 -17.35
CA ILE A 622 -26.59 36.98 -17.02
C ILE A 622 -26.23 36.76 -15.55
N LYS A 623 -27.19 36.31 -14.75
CA LYS A 623 -27.01 35.99 -13.34
C LYS A 623 -26.03 34.80 -13.19
N SER A 624 -24.89 35.03 -12.55
CA SER A 624 -23.97 33.95 -12.19
C SER A 624 -24.40 33.27 -10.87
N LYS A 625 -24.38 31.94 -10.81
CA LYS A 625 -24.70 31.19 -9.62
C LYS A 625 -23.65 31.33 -8.49
N SER A 626 -22.52 31.94 -8.78
CA SER A 626 -21.37 32.06 -7.84
C SER A 626 -21.22 33.44 -7.22
N GLY A 627 -22.13 34.39 -7.49
CA GLY A 627 -22.03 35.76 -6.99
C GLY A 627 -20.82 36.57 -7.49
N ILE A 628 -20.09 36.09 -8.50
CA ILE A 628 -18.93 36.75 -9.09
C ILE A 628 -19.05 36.78 -10.61
N VAL A 629 -18.70 37.92 -11.19
CA VAL A 629 -18.57 38.14 -12.63
C VAL A 629 -17.09 38.24 -12.99
N VAL A 630 -16.65 37.40 -13.93
CA VAL A 630 -15.27 37.44 -14.46
C VAL A 630 -15.35 38.04 -15.88
N ARG A 631 -14.64 39.14 -16.13
CA ARG A 631 -14.65 39.80 -17.42
C ARG A 631 -14.10 38.89 -18.54
N GLY A 632 -14.84 38.78 -19.64
CA GLY A 632 -14.44 38.00 -20.82
C GLY A 632 -14.76 36.50 -20.77
N MET A 633 -15.45 36.00 -19.72
CA MET A 633 -15.82 34.58 -19.61
C MET A 633 -17.25 34.42 -19.09
N HIS A 634 -18.07 33.69 -19.85
CA HIS A 634 -19.44 33.31 -19.48
C HIS A 634 -19.43 31.86 -18.96
N ASP A 635 -20.13 31.61 -17.85
CA ASP A 635 -20.40 30.27 -17.28
C ASP A 635 -19.15 29.48 -16.83
N VAL A 636 -18.20 30.17 -16.22
CA VAL A 636 -16.95 29.56 -15.72
C VAL A 636 -17.12 29.03 -14.29
N ALA A 637 -16.60 27.83 -14.01
CA ALA A 637 -16.51 27.32 -12.64
C ALA A 637 -15.57 28.20 -11.81
N VAL A 638 -16.15 28.99 -10.89
CA VAL A 638 -15.43 29.87 -9.97
C VAL A 638 -15.18 29.15 -8.65
N ARG A 639 -13.99 29.32 -8.09
CA ARG A 639 -13.62 28.80 -6.76
C ARG A 639 -12.90 29.88 -5.97
N PHE A 640 -13.19 29.96 -4.68
CA PHE A 640 -12.46 30.84 -3.77
C PHE A 640 -11.10 30.21 -3.39
N SER A 641 -10.06 31.03 -3.39
CA SER A 641 -8.72 30.58 -2.96
C SER A 641 -8.69 30.37 -1.44
N LYS A 642 -7.98 29.34 -1.01
CA LYS A 642 -7.79 29.02 0.41
C LYS A 642 -6.63 29.82 1.05
N CYS A 643 -5.80 30.46 0.24
CA CYS A 643 -4.66 31.23 0.76
C CYS A 643 -5.07 32.60 1.31
N CYS A 644 -6.06 33.27 0.71
CA CYS A 644 -6.49 34.62 1.11
C CYS A 644 -7.97 34.74 1.47
N ASN A 645 -8.76 33.67 1.28
CA ASN A 645 -10.17 33.59 1.63
C ASN A 645 -10.96 34.90 1.31
N PRO A 646 -11.17 35.23 0.00
CA PRO A 646 -11.86 36.45 -0.39
C PRO A 646 -13.32 36.46 0.06
N ILE A 647 -13.81 37.59 0.56
CA ILE A 647 -15.18 37.82 1.03
C ILE A 647 -15.79 38.98 0.27
N PRO A 648 -17.16 39.09 0.20
CA PRO A 648 -17.81 40.22 -0.42
C PRO A 648 -17.35 41.56 0.13
N GLY A 649 -16.99 42.48 -0.77
CA GLY A 649 -16.38 43.77 -0.44
C GLY A 649 -14.86 43.82 -0.54
N ASP A 650 -14.18 42.69 -0.78
CA ASP A 650 -12.76 42.68 -1.11
C ASP A 650 -12.54 42.99 -2.60
N GLU A 651 -11.44 43.63 -2.92
CA GLU A 651 -10.97 43.71 -4.30
C GLU A 651 -10.43 42.35 -4.73
N ILE A 652 -10.95 41.79 -5.83
CA ILE A 652 -10.68 40.43 -6.24
C ILE A 652 -10.13 40.35 -7.65
N VAL A 653 -9.37 39.29 -7.92
CA VAL A 653 -8.81 38.94 -9.22
C VAL A 653 -8.99 37.46 -9.47
N GLY A 654 -9.35 37.09 -10.70
CA GLY A 654 -9.49 35.72 -11.12
C GLY A 654 -8.18 35.16 -11.67
N TYR A 655 -7.72 34.03 -11.22
CA TYR A 655 -6.56 33.30 -11.79
C TYR A 655 -7.02 32.06 -12.54
N VAL A 656 -6.71 31.99 -13.83
CA VAL A 656 -7.10 30.85 -14.70
C VAL A 656 -6.22 29.65 -14.40
N THR A 657 -6.82 28.60 -13.84
CA THR A 657 -6.14 27.34 -13.55
C THR A 657 -6.35 26.33 -14.66
N ARG A 658 -5.29 25.65 -15.10
CA ARG A 658 -5.37 24.64 -16.17
C ARG A 658 -6.33 23.52 -15.78
N GLY A 659 -7.49 23.44 -16.48
CA GLY A 659 -8.49 22.38 -16.30
C GLY A 659 -9.38 22.44 -15.06
N ARG A 660 -9.37 23.55 -14.26
CA ARG A 660 -10.17 23.70 -13.02
C ARG A 660 -11.03 24.97 -12.93
N GLY A 661 -11.12 25.75 -14.00
CA GLY A 661 -11.82 27.03 -14.00
C GLY A 661 -10.98 28.17 -13.41
N VAL A 662 -11.67 29.20 -12.88
CA VAL A 662 -11.06 30.40 -12.33
C VAL A 662 -11.03 30.35 -10.81
N THR A 663 -9.86 30.56 -10.21
CA THR A 663 -9.71 30.70 -8.76
C THR A 663 -9.66 32.17 -8.41
N ILE A 664 -10.54 32.62 -7.53
CA ILE A 664 -10.64 34.00 -7.07
C ILE A 664 -9.70 34.23 -5.92
N HIS A 665 -8.85 35.23 -6.05
CA HIS A 665 -7.94 35.72 -5.02
C HIS A 665 -8.25 37.18 -4.70
N ARG A 666 -7.81 37.63 -3.52
CA ARG A 666 -7.74 39.07 -3.22
C ARG A 666 -6.55 39.66 -3.99
N THR A 667 -6.65 40.94 -4.36
CA THR A 667 -5.59 41.67 -5.06
C THR A 667 -4.31 41.82 -4.21
N ASP A 668 -4.44 41.87 -2.87
CA ASP A 668 -3.37 41.97 -1.89
C ASP A 668 -2.80 40.60 -1.45
N CYS A 669 -3.19 39.50 -2.07
CA CYS A 669 -2.71 38.16 -1.75
C CYS A 669 -1.21 38.02 -2.10
N VAL A 670 -0.38 37.55 -1.16
CA VAL A 670 1.05 37.34 -1.35
C VAL A 670 1.36 36.46 -2.56
N ASN A 671 0.53 35.45 -2.83
CA ASN A 671 0.67 34.57 -3.98
C ASN A 671 0.37 35.27 -5.30
N VAL A 672 -0.49 36.27 -5.31
CA VAL A 672 -0.79 37.08 -6.52
C VAL A 672 0.31 38.13 -6.72
N MET A 673 0.77 38.77 -5.64
CA MET A 673 1.81 39.81 -5.71
C MET A 673 3.15 39.26 -6.18
N ASN A 674 3.51 38.03 -5.78
CA ASN A 674 4.78 37.36 -6.11
C ASN A 674 4.71 36.46 -7.37
N MET A 675 3.68 36.60 -8.20
CA MET A 675 3.56 35.83 -9.46
C MET A 675 4.59 36.25 -10.49
N SER A 676 5.10 35.27 -11.26
CA SER A 676 5.94 35.50 -12.43
C SER A 676 5.19 36.26 -13.53
N GLU A 677 5.90 36.97 -14.42
CA GLU A 677 5.28 37.67 -15.56
C GLU A 677 4.44 36.72 -16.45
N LEU A 678 4.90 35.49 -16.63
CA LEU A 678 4.18 34.44 -17.37
C LEU A 678 2.86 34.02 -16.71
N ASP A 679 2.79 34.05 -15.37
CA ASP A 679 1.57 33.70 -14.65
C ASP A 679 0.64 34.90 -14.51
N ARG A 680 1.13 36.14 -14.55
CA ARG A 680 0.31 37.35 -14.57
C ARG A 680 -0.55 37.47 -15.81
N SER A 681 -0.11 36.94 -16.96
CA SER A 681 -0.94 36.88 -18.18
C SER A 681 -2.20 36.01 -18.04
N ARG A 682 -2.32 35.25 -16.96
CA ARG A 682 -3.46 34.37 -16.65
C ARG A 682 -4.41 35.00 -15.60
N LEU A 683 -4.16 36.23 -15.20
CA LEU A 683 -5.04 37.00 -14.33
C LEU A 683 -6.16 37.63 -15.14
N LEU A 684 -7.39 37.55 -14.63
CA LEU A 684 -8.59 38.13 -15.22
C LEU A 684 -9.22 39.08 -14.20
N GLU A 685 -9.80 40.17 -14.67
CA GLU A 685 -10.60 41.05 -13.84
C GLU A 685 -11.85 40.32 -13.33
N ALA A 686 -12.08 40.38 -12.03
CA ALA A 686 -13.23 39.77 -11.39
C ALA A 686 -13.89 40.78 -10.44
N GLU A 687 -15.21 40.79 -10.43
CA GLU A 687 -16.02 41.71 -9.62
C GLU A 687 -17.13 40.93 -8.89
N TRP A 688 -17.46 41.36 -7.65
CA TRP A 688 -18.61 40.88 -6.94
C TRP A 688 -19.90 41.38 -7.57
N GLN A 689 -20.83 40.45 -7.80
CA GLN A 689 -22.18 40.79 -8.22
C GLN A 689 -23.02 41.24 -7.01
N GLN A 690 -23.63 42.40 -7.05
CA GLN A 690 -24.52 42.84 -5.95
C GLN A 690 -25.71 41.87 -5.84
N PRO A 691 -25.99 41.31 -4.67
CA PRO A 691 -27.13 40.40 -4.47
C PRO A 691 -28.44 41.21 -4.52
N GLU A 692 -29.36 40.88 -5.39
CA GLU A 692 -30.73 41.45 -5.44
C GLU A 692 -31.63 40.89 -4.32
N THR A 693 -31.20 39.85 -3.59
CA THR A 693 -31.94 39.25 -2.47
C THR A 693 -30.94 38.79 -1.39
N LYS A 694 -31.25 39.09 -0.13
CA LYS A 694 -30.54 38.58 1.05
C LYS A 694 -30.67 37.06 1.09
N GLN A 695 -29.67 36.37 0.59
CA GLN A 695 -29.44 34.96 0.94
C GLN A 695 -28.40 34.93 2.04
N ASP A 696 -28.59 34.09 3.06
CA ASP A 696 -27.64 33.82 4.16
C ASP A 696 -26.41 33.06 3.65
N GLU A 697 -25.61 33.70 2.78
CA GLU A 697 -24.33 33.15 2.35
C GLU A 697 -23.23 33.57 3.33
N HIS A 698 -22.59 32.58 3.95
CA HIS A 698 -21.47 32.77 4.89
C HIS A 698 -20.13 32.47 4.23
N TYR A 699 -19.19 33.40 4.35
CA TYR A 699 -17.84 33.30 3.79
C TYR A 699 -16.82 33.09 4.92
N MET A 700 -15.84 32.22 4.70
CA MET A 700 -14.80 31.93 5.70
C MET A 700 -13.74 33.01 5.71
N ALA A 701 -13.51 33.63 6.86
CA ALA A 701 -12.40 34.54 7.11
C ALA A 701 -11.45 33.97 8.18
N GLU A 702 -10.19 34.37 8.13
CA GLU A 702 -9.17 34.00 9.09
C GLU A 702 -8.38 35.23 9.52
N ILE A 703 -8.19 35.39 10.83
CA ILE A 703 -7.41 36.49 11.44
C ILE A 703 -6.33 35.92 12.36
N ASN A 704 -5.22 36.63 12.46
CA ASN A 704 -4.16 36.43 13.44
C ASN A 704 -4.17 37.57 14.45
N VAL A 705 -4.40 37.22 15.72
CA VAL A 705 -4.37 38.16 16.83
C VAL A 705 -3.01 38.02 17.54
N TYR A 706 -2.25 39.10 17.56
CA TYR A 706 -0.98 39.19 18.27
C TYR A 706 -1.21 39.90 19.60
N ALA A 707 -0.92 39.26 20.71
CA ALA A 707 -1.19 39.79 22.03
C ALA A 707 -0.13 39.40 23.05
N ASN A 708 -0.06 40.15 24.15
CA ASN A 708 0.69 39.74 25.34
C ASN A 708 -0.12 38.66 26.07
N ASN A 709 0.52 37.51 26.33
CA ASN A 709 -0.15 36.39 26.96
C ASN A 709 -0.56 36.73 28.40
N ARG A 710 -1.84 36.47 28.73
CA ARG A 710 -2.38 36.58 30.08
C ARG A 710 -3.47 35.56 30.29
N THR A 711 -3.74 35.26 31.57
CA THR A 711 -4.87 34.38 31.92
C THR A 711 -6.19 35.04 31.48
N GLY A 712 -7.06 34.29 30.81
CA GLY A 712 -8.34 34.74 30.32
C GLY A 712 -8.35 35.39 28.92
N LEU A 713 -7.22 35.66 28.29
CA LEU A 713 -7.13 36.27 26.96
C LEU A 713 -8.00 35.56 25.90
N LEU A 714 -7.92 34.22 25.85
CA LEU A 714 -8.71 33.41 24.92
C LEU A 714 -10.22 33.50 25.22
N VAL A 715 -10.58 33.62 26.49
CA VAL A 715 -12.00 33.76 26.92
C VAL A 715 -12.54 35.11 26.47
N ASP A 716 -11.77 36.21 26.65
CA ASP A 716 -12.17 37.55 26.24
C ASP A 716 -12.37 37.62 24.72
N ILE A 717 -11.44 37.02 23.92
CA ILE A 717 -11.60 36.95 22.48
C ILE A 717 -12.85 36.12 22.10
N SER A 718 -13.03 34.93 22.68
CA SER A 718 -14.17 34.08 22.40
C SER A 718 -15.51 34.76 22.75
N LYS A 719 -15.55 35.60 23.83
CA LYS A 719 -16.72 36.33 24.23
C LYS A 719 -17.20 37.33 23.19
N ILE A 720 -16.28 38.02 22.50
CA ILE A 720 -16.60 38.94 21.40
C ILE A 720 -17.28 38.22 20.24
N PHE A 721 -16.85 37.01 19.89
CA PHE A 721 -17.51 36.18 18.87
C PHE A 721 -18.91 35.73 19.32
N THR A 722 -19.03 35.30 20.57
CA THR A 722 -20.30 34.84 21.14
C THR A 722 -21.34 36.00 21.22
N GLU A 723 -20.94 37.20 21.64
CA GLU A 723 -21.82 38.36 21.67
C GLU A 723 -22.36 38.76 20.30
N ARG A 724 -21.59 38.47 19.24
CA ARG A 724 -22.01 38.75 17.87
C ARG A 724 -22.65 37.54 17.15
N LYS A 725 -22.81 36.42 17.84
CA LYS A 725 -23.35 35.16 17.29
C LYS A 725 -22.57 34.66 16.09
N ILE A 726 -21.24 34.88 16.06
CA ILE A 726 -20.36 34.45 15.01
C ILE A 726 -19.79 33.09 15.39
N ASP A 727 -19.97 32.09 14.52
CA ASP A 727 -19.47 30.73 14.71
C ASP A 727 -17.97 30.61 14.43
N ILE A 728 -17.20 30.24 15.45
CA ILE A 728 -15.76 29.95 15.30
C ILE A 728 -15.60 28.52 14.73
N ARG A 729 -14.94 28.40 13.60
CA ARG A 729 -14.64 27.11 12.95
C ARG A 729 -13.36 26.47 13.49
N ASN A 730 -12.35 27.29 13.74
CA ASN A 730 -11.09 26.83 14.27
C ASN A 730 -10.43 27.93 15.08
N ILE A 731 -9.76 27.59 16.17
CA ILE A 731 -8.93 28.48 16.96
C ILE A 731 -7.63 27.77 17.31
N ASN A 732 -6.52 28.43 17.06
CA ASN A 732 -5.20 27.93 17.36
C ASN A 732 -4.40 28.99 18.10
N CYS A 733 -3.94 28.68 19.30
CA CYS A 733 -3.17 29.59 20.14
C CYS A 733 -1.75 29.07 20.33
N ARG A 734 -0.75 29.92 20.08
CA ARG A 734 0.66 29.63 20.30
C ARG A 734 1.27 30.75 21.12
N THR A 735 1.99 30.38 22.18
CA THR A 735 2.74 31.33 23.02
C THR A 735 4.24 31.07 22.83
N ASN A 736 5.02 32.15 22.65
CA ASN A 736 6.46 32.07 22.54
C ASN A 736 7.13 32.21 23.93
N LYS A 737 8.47 32.03 23.99
CA LYS A 737 9.24 32.16 25.24
C LYS A 737 9.27 33.58 25.83
N GLN A 738 8.77 34.59 25.10
CA GLN A 738 8.71 35.99 25.52
C GLN A 738 7.32 36.42 25.95
N GLU A 739 6.47 35.43 26.31
CA GLU A 739 5.07 35.63 26.73
C GLU A 739 4.18 36.37 25.69
N LYS A 740 4.55 36.32 24.40
CA LYS A 740 3.68 36.81 23.33
C LYS A 740 2.85 35.65 22.77
N ALA A 741 1.56 35.88 22.68
CA ALA A 741 0.59 34.93 22.12
C ALA A 741 0.22 35.31 20.68
N THR A 742 0.19 34.33 19.78
CA THR A 742 -0.41 34.46 18.46
C THR A 742 -1.61 33.54 18.42
N ILE A 743 -2.79 34.08 18.18
CA ILE A 743 -4.06 33.38 18.16
C ILE A 743 -4.66 33.49 16.76
N SER A 744 -4.66 32.38 16.03
CA SER A 744 -5.29 32.29 14.70
C SER A 744 -6.71 31.81 14.87
N VAL A 745 -7.68 32.57 14.34
CA VAL A 745 -9.11 32.26 14.44
C VAL A 745 -9.72 32.26 13.06
N SER A 746 -10.36 31.12 12.68
CA SER A 746 -11.14 30.99 11.44
C SER A 746 -12.63 30.95 11.78
N PHE A 747 -13.42 31.74 11.10
CA PHE A 747 -14.84 31.92 11.37
C PHE A 747 -15.60 32.35 10.11
N ASN A 748 -16.94 32.37 10.17
CA ASN A 748 -17.79 32.73 9.07
C ASN A 748 -18.27 34.21 9.22
N VAL A 749 -18.23 34.95 8.11
CA VAL A 749 -18.75 36.34 8.01
C VAL A 749 -19.55 36.53 6.72
N SER A 750 -20.42 37.51 6.70
CA SER A 750 -21.28 37.82 5.54
C SER A 750 -20.65 38.86 4.62
N CYS A 751 -19.84 39.80 5.15
CA CYS A 751 -19.22 40.89 4.39
C CYS A 751 -17.97 41.45 5.07
N LYS A 752 -17.26 42.35 4.35
CA LYS A 752 -16.03 43.02 4.82
C LYS A 752 -16.28 43.97 5.99
N GLU A 753 -17.42 44.63 6.02
CA GLU A 753 -17.80 45.54 7.12
C GLU A 753 -17.95 44.80 8.43
N GLU A 754 -18.56 43.65 8.43
CA GLU A 754 -18.73 42.78 9.60
C GLU A 754 -17.35 42.33 10.13
N LEU A 755 -16.45 41.90 9.21
CA LEU A 755 -15.11 41.51 9.57
C LEU A 755 -14.31 42.68 10.18
N ASN A 756 -14.34 43.86 9.56
CA ASN A 756 -13.62 45.05 10.09
C ASN A 756 -14.12 45.45 11.45
N SER A 757 -15.44 45.48 11.66
CA SER A 757 -16.03 45.79 12.95
C SER A 757 -15.66 44.78 14.06
N LEU A 758 -15.43 43.52 13.69
CA LEU A 758 -14.93 42.49 14.60
C LEU A 758 -13.47 42.72 14.95
N ILE A 759 -12.62 42.98 13.94
CA ILE A 759 -11.19 43.29 14.13
C ILE A 759 -11.00 44.49 15.04
N GLU A 760 -11.74 45.57 14.84
CA GLU A 760 -11.65 46.77 15.69
C GLU A 760 -11.99 46.46 17.14
N LYS A 761 -13.02 45.66 17.42
CA LYS A 761 -13.35 45.26 18.79
C LYS A 761 -12.27 44.39 19.45
N ILE A 762 -11.66 43.48 18.69
CA ILE A 762 -10.58 42.67 19.23
C ILE A 762 -9.35 43.54 19.52
N ARG A 763 -9.06 44.55 18.69
CA ARG A 763 -7.95 45.53 18.90
C ARG A 763 -8.16 46.38 20.19
N GLN A 764 -9.37 46.56 20.65
CA GLN A 764 -9.69 47.30 21.89
C GLN A 764 -9.38 46.54 23.17
N LEU A 765 -9.07 45.22 23.08
CA LEU A 765 -8.68 44.45 24.25
C LEU A 765 -7.26 44.88 24.72
N GLU A 766 -7.11 45.15 26.02
CA GLU A 766 -5.92 45.76 26.64
C GLU A 766 -4.59 44.99 26.39
N SER A 767 -4.66 43.69 26.13
CA SER A 767 -3.47 42.86 25.87
C SER A 767 -3.19 42.59 24.38
N VAL A 768 -4.09 43.03 23.48
CA VAL A 768 -3.92 42.84 22.03
C VAL A 768 -3.00 43.92 21.49
N MET A 769 -1.97 43.49 20.77
CA MET A 769 -0.99 44.38 20.13
C MET A 769 -1.40 44.72 18.71
N ASP A 770 -1.85 43.70 17.97
CA ASP A 770 -2.33 43.89 16.60
C ASP A 770 -3.24 42.71 16.18
N VAL A 771 -4.06 42.98 15.17
CA VAL A 771 -4.95 41.97 14.56
C VAL A 771 -4.78 42.11 13.05
N GLU A 772 -4.32 41.03 12.41
CA GLU A 772 -4.11 40.98 10.97
C GLU A 772 -5.01 39.94 10.32
N ARG A 773 -5.53 40.24 9.14
CA ARG A 773 -6.19 39.24 8.32
C ARG A 773 -5.13 38.45 7.54
N THR A 774 -5.29 37.13 7.47
CA THR A 774 -4.38 36.26 6.75
C THR A 774 -4.33 36.63 5.26
N THR A 775 -3.13 36.91 4.73
CA THR A 775 -2.91 37.36 3.34
C THR A 775 -2.33 36.27 2.44
N GLY A 776 -2.17 35.04 2.92
CA GLY A 776 -1.69 33.91 2.12
C GLY A 776 -0.48 33.19 2.71
#